data_7153f70e7eb8608af3cd4798a7a2ac5b
#
_entry.id   7153f70e7eb8608af3cd4798a7a2ac5b
#
_cell.length_a   1.000
_cell.length_b   1.000
_cell.length_c   1.000
_cell.angle_alpha   90.00
_cell.angle_beta   90.00
_cell.angle_gamma   90.00
#
_symmetry.space_group_name_H-M   'P 1'
#
loop_
_entity.id
_entity.type
_entity.pdbx_description
1 polymer ?
#
loop_
_entity_poly.entity_id
_entity_poly.type
_entity_poly.pdbx_seq_one_letter_code
_entity_poly.pdbx_strand_id
1 'polypeptide(L)'
;MTDLANQYARCQEIGGKVARLLARRSELAQTQFSQRLADATGRLVESDKPASASPAWATALDPWAGYRYAVDVAERSVLFWDTLRQRGNGFVEQARNGLRPVLHFGHELVIDGRKLARPVNYALVRLLPPDGVVIDVSKRPYVIIDPRAGHGPGIGGFKDDSQAGVALKAGHSVYFVIFFRDPEPGQTLLDVCAAEAQFVKKVCELHPDSPKPAIVGNCQGGWAAMMLASSDPDHTGPLVINGAPMSYWSGAWSEGEGDNPMRYSGGMLGGTWLASLTADLGNGKFDGAHLVQNFENLNPANSLWDKYYHLFDNADIEPPRFLDFERWWGGYYLMNREEIEWITRNLFVGNTLWSGEVRGLNGTAFDLREIKSPIILFASLGDNITPPQQAFNWVADIYGSTEEIKARGQVIVGLVHQSIGHLGIFVSGKVAKKEHQQIASVLEAIEAFPPGLYGMEIAERRGEDGETAYDVSFREYRLEEIAARLNRFERSDEQPFEAVKRVSELNQRAYELFLQPWVRMWSNETTANLQRQFHPLRAQRWALSDLNPWLAWLGPAAEAVRAKRHAEVHEETPLREFEHYGSEMFSASLDFYRAMRDAMTESAFFSFYGNLYTVERGEEAQARPAAAAGDPRDLPYVRDALASMTEGGYTEALARAACLLARRGEPLPLARLALRHELAKDYAAYLPQLPGDQWRRVRGEQEIIVRYEPEQALATLPHLLADPQDREKLLELAEKLLDDKRVQEAGPTAAQLSMLDKIRSSLPLERTPAVRTVGAMHEVPEAPAARVAPDLKEAS
;
A
#
# COMPACT_ATOMS: atom_id res chain seq x y z
N MET A 1 -46.44 8.96 -13.31
CA MET A 1 -45.92 9.93 -14.30
C MET A 1 -44.68 10.68 -13.77
N THR A 2 -44.65 11.06 -12.49
CA THR A 2 -43.51 11.72 -11.84
C THR A 2 -42.28 10.82 -11.83
N ASP A 3 -42.41 9.51 -11.63
CA ASP A 3 -41.26 8.58 -11.60
C ASP A 3 -40.59 8.40 -12.96
N LEU A 4 -41.39 8.23 -14.04
CA LEU A 4 -40.87 8.17 -15.41
C LEU A 4 -40.17 9.46 -15.86
N ALA A 5 -40.67 10.63 -15.42
CA ALA A 5 -40.03 11.90 -15.72
C ALA A 5 -38.69 12.05 -14.99
N ASN A 6 -38.61 11.60 -13.74
CA ASN A 6 -37.40 11.59 -12.96
C ASN A 6 -36.36 10.62 -13.53
N GLN A 7 -36.76 9.43 -13.93
CA GLN A 7 -35.87 8.46 -14.58
C GLN A 7 -35.34 9.02 -15.92
N TYR A 8 -36.19 9.65 -16.72
CA TYR A 8 -35.77 10.28 -17.97
C TYR A 8 -34.75 11.41 -17.74
N ALA A 9 -34.98 12.28 -16.75
CA ALA A 9 -34.06 13.35 -16.40
C ALA A 9 -32.69 12.80 -15.96
N ARG A 10 -32.67 11.73 -15.16
CA ARG A 10 -31.42 11.07 -14.76
C ARG A 10 -30.69 10.43 -15.94
N CYS A 11 -31.42 9.77 -16.86
CA CYS A 11 -30.81 9.22 -18.06
C CYS A 11 -30.19 10.32 -18.95
N GLN A 12 -30.82 11.50 -19.02
CA GLN A 12 -30.26 12.66 -19.72
C GLN A 12 -29.02 13.20 -19.01
N GLU A 13 -29.02 13.24 -17.69
CA GLU A 13 -27.84 13.65 -16.90
C GLU A 13 -26.66 12.72 -17.13
N ILE A 14 -26.89 11.41 -17.07
CA ILE A 14 -25.88 10.38 -17.37
C ILE A 14 -25.34 10.56 -18.80
N GLY A 15 -26.23 10.72 -19.77
CA GLY A 15 -25.84 10.99 -21.17
C GLY A 15 -24.97 12.23 -21.29
N GLY A 16 -25.30 13.31 -20.57
CA GLY A 16 -24.51 14.53 -20.51
C GLY A 16 -23.13 14.33 -19.86
N LYS A 17 -23.06 13.58 -18.75
CA LYS A 17 -21.79 13.22 -18.10
C LYS A 17 -20.91 12.40 -19.04
N VAL A 18 -21.44 11.36 -19.67
CA VAL A 18 -20.71 10.50 -20.62
C VAL A 18 -20.20 11.29 -21.82
N ALA A 19 -21.00 12.20 -22.37
CA ALA A 19 -20.56 13.03 -23.48
C ALA A 19 -19.40 13.95 -23.08
N ARG A 20 -19.46 14.54 -21.89
CA ARG A 20 -18.35 15.37 -21.35
C ARG A 20 -17.09 14.52 -21.10
N LEU A 21 -17.22 13.32 -20.54
CA LEU A 21 -16.13 12.38 -20.36
C LEU A 21 -15.40 12.11 -21.68
N LEU A 22 -16.15 11.71 -22.72
CA LEU A 22 -15.58 11.38 -24.01
C LEU A 22 -14.91 12.61 -24.66
N ALA A 23 -15.57 13.75 -24.64
CA ALA A 23 -15.04 15.00 -25.21
C ALA A 23 -13.72 15.40 -24.51
N ARG A 24 -13.71 15.44 -23.19
CA ARG A 24 -12.53 15.85 -22.41
C ARG A 24 -11.37 14.86 -22.55
N ARG A 25 -11.64 13.57 -22.52
CA ARG A 25 -10.60 12.54 -22.73
C ARG A 25 -10.01 12.61 -24.12
N SER A 26 -10.84 12.85 -25.13
CA SER A 26 -10.37 13.03 -26.52
C SER A 26 -9.51 14.28 -26.68
N GLU A 27 -9.93 15.41 -26.06
CA GLU A 27 -9.15 16.65 -26.05
C GLU A 27 -7.80 16.48 -25.35
N LEU A 28 -7.80 15.85 -24.18
CA LEU A 28 -6.56 15.55 -23.44
C LEU A 28 -5.62 14.66 -24.26
N ALA A 29 -6.14 13.58 -24.86
CA ALA A 29 -5.37 12.67 -25.70
C ALA A 29 -4.75 13.41 -26.90
N GLN A 30 -5.52 14.27 -27.56
CA GLN A 30 -5.05 15.07 -28.67
C GLN A 30 -3.99 16.09 -28.25
N THR A 31 -4.19 16.77 -27.12
CA THR A 31 -3.26 17.73 -26.56
C THR A 31 -1.94 17.06 -26.21
N GLN A 32 -1.98 15.94 -25.49
CA GLN A 32 -0.78 15.18 -25.11
C GLN A 32 -0.02 14.68 -26.33
N PHE A 33 -0.74 14.12 -27.33
CA PHE A 33 -0.13 13.69 -28.59
C PHE A 33 0.55 14.85 -29.33
N SER A 34 -0.14 16.00 -29.43
CA SER A 34 0.40 17.19 -30.08
C SER A 34 1.61 17.78 -29.37
N GLN A 35 1.61 17.76 -28.03
CA GLN A 35 2.74 18.19 -27.21
C GLN A 35 3.94 17.27 -27.43
N ARG A 36 3.76 15.94 -27.33
CA ARG A 36 4.85 14.97 -27.57
C ARG A 36 5.42 15.11 -28.98
N LEU A 37 4.57 15.35 -29.99
CA LEU A 37 4.99 15.62 -31.34
C LEU A 37 5.83 16.90 -31.44
N ALA A 38 5.36 17.99 -30.82
CA ALA A 38 6.07 19.27 -30.80
C ALA A 38 7.43 19.16 -30.09
N ASP A 39 7.48 18.47 -28.94
CA ASP A 39 8.70 18.24 -28.16
C ASP A 39 9.70 17.39 -28.93
N ALA A 40 9.24 16.30 -29.58
CA ALA A 40 10.07 15.44 -30.40
C ALA A 40 10.63 16.19 -31.63
N THR A 41 9.78 16.98 -32.29
CA THR A 41 10.20 17.81 -33.41
C THR A 41 11.15 18.91 -32.97
N GLY A 42 10.90 19.53 -31.79
CA GLY A 42 11.79 20.53 -31.22
C GLY A 42 13.19 19.98 -30.96
N ARG A 43 13.30 18.80 -30.34
CA ARG A 43 14.60 18.11 -30.14
C ARG A 43 15.31 17.86 -31.46
N LEU A 44 14.61 17.35 -32.45
CA LEU A 44 15.18 17.09 -33.77
C LEU A 44 15.73 18.37 -34.44
N VAL A 45 15.03 19.50 -34.28
CA VAL A 45 15.45 20.81 -34.82
C VAL A 45 16.55 21.47 -34.00
N GLU A 46 16.56 21.29 -32.68
CA GLU A 46 17.61 21.84 -31.81
C GLU A 46 18.95 21.14 -31.96
N SER A 47 18.92 19.83 -32.21
CA SER A 47 20.11 19.04 -32.48
C SER A 47 20.80 19.44 -33.81
N ASP A 48 20.06 20.02 -34.73
CA ASP A 48 20.57 20.56 -36.00
C ASP A 48 21.37 21.87 -35.83
N LYS A 49 21.51 22.42 -34.61
CA LYS A 49 22.38 23.57 -34.33
C LYS A 49 23.81 23.09 -34.18
N PRO A 50 24.75 23.51 -35.09
CA PRO A 50 26.07 22.98 -35.10
C PRO A 50 26.85 23.34 -33.82
N ALA A 51 27.19 22.31 -33.03
CA ALA A 51 28.19 22.42 -31.96
C ALA A 51 29.61 22.56 -32.52
N SER A 52 29.81 22.31 -33.82
CA SER A 52 31.06 22.46 -34.56
C SER A 52 30.81 23.03 -35.93
N ALA A 53 31.80 23.64 -36.53
CA ALA A 53 31.75 24.45 -37.75
C ALA A 53 31.32 23.75 -39.06
N SER A 54 30.74 22.58 -39.00
CA SER A 54 30.24 21.85 -40.20
C SER A 54 28.70 21.85 -40.17
N PRO A 55 28.04 22.27 -41.24
CA PRO A 55 26.58 22.24 -41.33
C PRO A 55 26.05 20.80 -41.24
N ALA A 56 24.94 20.57 -40.50
CA ALA A 56 24.35 19.24 -40.27
C ALA A 56 24.01 18.47 -41.56
N TRP A 57 23.70 19.19 -42.68
CA TRP A 57 23.50 18.56 -43.98
C TRP A 57 24.79 17.95 -44.56
N ALA A 58 25.99 18.46 -44.19
CA ALA A 58 27.26 17.91 -44.65
C ALA A 58 27.60 16.56 -43.97
N THR A 59 27.23 16.41 -42.69
CA THR A 59 27.31 15.15 -41.97
C THR A 59 26.23 14.15 -42.40
N ALA A 60 25.03 14.61 -42.74
CA ALA A 60 23.99 13.77 -43.31
C ALA A 60 24.31 13.21 -44.72
N LEU A 61 25.19 13.87 -45.44
CA LEU A 61 25.64 13.44 -46.76
C LEU A 61 26.97 12.63 -46.71
N ASP A 62 27.52 12.37 -45.50
CA ASP A 62 28.66 11.46 -45.39
C ASP A 62 28.25 10.01 -45.62
N PRO A 63 28.60 9.36 -46.73
CA PRO A 63 28.24 7.98 -46.99
C PRO A 63 28.79 6.99 -45.94
N TRP A 64 29.90 7.35 -45.32
CA TRP A 64 30.48 6.56 -44.23
C TRP A 64 29.70 6.64 -42.93
N ALA A 65 29.08 7.78 -42.60
CA ALA A 65 28.19 7.91 -41.48
C ALA A 65 26.94 7.03 -41.65
N GLY A 66 26.33 7.04 -42.86
CA GLY A 66 25.25 6.13 -43.19
C GLY A 66 25.61 4.66 -43.10
N TYR A 67 26.81 4.30 -43.57
CA TYR A 67 27.31 2.93 -43.48
C TYR A 67 27.53 2.53 -42.00
N ARG A 68 28.20 3.38 -41.20
CA ARG A 68 28.46 3.12 -39.78
C ARG A 68 27.12 2.93 -39.02
N TYR A 69 26.16 3.81 -39.26
CA TYR A 69 24.83 3.68 -38.65
C TYR A 69 24.16 2.37 -39.06
N ALA A 70 24.20 1.97 -40.33
CA ALA A 70 23.62 0.72 -40.80
C ALA A 70 24.28 -0.50 -40.16
N VAL A 71 25.62 -0.47 -39.96
CA VAL A 71 26.34 -1.51 -39.23
C VAL A 71 25.88 -1.55 -37.75
N ASP A 72 25.84 -0.40 -37.09
CA ASP A 72 25.38 -0.30 -35.68
C ASP A 72 23.97 -0.84 -35.52
N VAL A 73 23.03 -0.46 -36.37
CA VAL A 73 21.65 -0.99 -36.38
C VAL A 73 21.62 -2.49 -36.55
N ALA A 74 22.42 -3.03 -37.48
CA ALA A 74 22.52 -4.47 -37.71
C ALA A 74 23.06 -5.21 -36.46
N GLU A 75 24.12 -4.69 -35.85
CA GLU A 75 24.71 -5.24 -34.64
C GLU A 75 23.75 -5.17 -33.46
N ARG A 76 23.09 -4.01 -33.22
CA ARG A 76 22.06 -3.85 -32.18
C ARG A 76 20.88 -4.82 -32.42
N SER A 77 20.47 -5.02 -33.66
CA SER A 77 19.41 -5.97 -34.04
C SER A 77 19.79 -7.40 -33.64
N VAL A 78 21.03 -7.84 -33.94
CA VAL A 78 21.48 -9.17 -33.55
C VAL A 78 21.49 -9.33 -32.03
N LEU A 79 22.00 -8.36 -31.27
CA LEU A 79 22.07 -8.38 -29.83
C LEU A 79 20.65 -8.34 -29.19
N PHE A 80 19.75 -7.55 -29.75
CA PHE A 80 18.34 -7.48 -29.34
C PHE A 80 17.64 -8.84 -29.49
N TRP A 81 17.72 -9.44 -30.67
CA TRP A 81 17.07 -10.75 -30.90
C TRP A 81 17.71 -11.86 -30.08
N ASP A 82 19.04 -11.81 -29.86
CA ASP A 82 19.71 -12.74 -28.95
C ASP A 82 19.25 -12.57 -27.51
N THR A 83 19.02 -11.35 -27.04
CA THR A 83 18.47 -11.10 -25.69
C THR A 83 17.05 -11.65 -25.56
N LEU A 84 16.21 -11.51 -26.59
CA LEU A 84 14.88 -12.12 -26.59
C LEU A 84 14.96 -13.66 -26.62
N ARG A 85 15.93 -14.25 -27.34
CA ARG A 85 16.21 -15.69 -27.30
C ARG A 85 16.65 -16.14 -25.91
N GLN A 86 17.54 -15.40 -25.25
CA GLN A 86 17.96 -15.69 -23.87
C GLN A 86 16.76 -15.61 -22.89
N ARG A 87 15.87 -14.60 -23.04
CA ARG A 87 14.60 -14.54 -22.30
C ARG A 87 13.78 -15.81 -22.49
N GLY A 88 13.65 -16.27 -23.73
CA GLY A 88 12.96 -17.50 -24.06
C GLY A 88 13.59 -18.74 -23.42
N ASN A 89 14.92 -18.83 -23.46
CA ASN A 89 15.68 -19.92 -22.83
C ASN A 89 15.46 -19.92 -21.31
N GLY A 90 15.56 -18.76 -20.65
CA GLY A 90 15.29 -18.62 -19.22
C GLY A 90 13.87 -19.06 -18.84
N PHE A 91 12.87 -18.73 -19.68
CA PHE A 91 11.50 -19.19 -19.49
C PHE A 91 11.39 -20.73 -19.59
N VAL A 92 12.00 -21.34 -20.60
CA VAL A 92 12.01 -22.79 -20.78
C VAL A 92 12.75 -23.49 -19.62
N GLU A 93 13.85 -22.94 -19.19
CA GLU A 93 14.59 -23.45 -18.04
C GLU A 93 13.76 -23.42 -16.74
N GLN A 94 13.11 -22.29 -16.45
CA GLN A 94 12.20 -22.17 -15.31
C GLN A 94 11.01 -23.16 -15.38
N ALA A 95 10.51 -23.42 -16.57
CA ALA A 95 9.45 -24.42 -16.74
C ALA A 95 9.92 -25.84 -16.39
N ARG A 96 11.22 -26.15 -16.59
CA ARG A 96 11.83 -27.46 -16.29
C ARG A 96 12.26 -27.58 -14.82
N ASN A 97 12.86 -26.53 -14.29
CA ASN A 97 13.50 -26.55 -12.96
C ASN A 97 12.59 -26.06 -11.84
N GLY A 98 11.35 -25.64 -12.16
CA GLY A 98 10.43 -24.99 -11.27
C GLY A 98 10.70 -23.47 -11.14
N LEU A 99 9.62 -22.72 -10.89
CA LEU A 99 9.68 -21.29 -10.63
C LEU A 99 10.17 -21.04 -9.20
N ARG A 100 11.19 -20.20 -9.07
CA ARG A 100 11.75 -19.79 -7.79
C ARG A 100 11.36 -18.34 -7.48
N PRO A 101 11.21 -17.97 -6.20
CA PRO A 101 11.08 -16.58 -5.82
C PRO A 101 12.22 -15.74 -6.41
N VAL A 102 11.93 -14.50 -6.82
CA VAL A 102 12.94 -13.58 -7.38
C VAL A 102 13.61 -12.75 -6.29
N LEU A 103 13.76 -13.32 -5.11
CA LEU A 103 14.47 -12.71 -3.99
C LEU A 103 15.97 -12.60 -4.29
N HIS A 104 16.50 -11.42 -4.07
CA HIS A 104 17.94 -11.13 -4.17
C HIS A 104 18.72 -11.78 -3.03
N PHE A 105 18.12 -11.83 -1.84
CA PHE A 105 18.76 -12.31 -0.62
C PHE A 105 18.65 -13.84 -0.49
N GLY A 106 19.70 -14.46 0.04
CA GLY A 106 19.62 -15.83 0.53
C GLY A 106 18.50 -15.96 1.58
N HIS A 107 17.88 -17.12 1.67
CA HIS A 107 16.80 -17.30 2.61
C HIS A 107 16.71 -18.76 3.13
N GLU A 108 16.15 -18.90 4.32
CA GLU A 108 15.91 -20.16 5.01
C GLU A 108 14.42 -20.39 5.22
N LEU A 109 13.95 -21.61 5.00
CA LEU A 109 12.57 -22.00 5.23
C LEU A 109 12.26 -22.03 6.74
N VAL A 110 11.23 -21.32 7.18
CA VAL A 110 10.75 -21.32 8.57
C VAL A 110 9.51 -22.19 8.72
N ILE A 111 8.51 -21.97 7.88
CA ILE A 111 7.28 -22.78 7.85
C ILE A 111 6.94 -23.11 6.39
N ASP A 112 6.65 -24.37 6.13
CA ASP A 112 6.06 -24.83 4.88
C ASP A 112 4.55 -24.99 5.07
N GLY A 113 3.76 -24.08 4.47
CA GLY A 113 2.31 -24.07 4.60
C GLY A 113 1.63 -25.33 4.01
N ARG A 114 2.30 -26.06 3.14
CA ARG A 114 1.81 -27.33 2.59
C ARG A 114 1.74 -28.45 3.65
N LYS A 115 2.40 -28.25 4.79
CA LYS A 115 2.42 -29.18 5.93
C LYS A 115 1.46 -28.78 7.05
N LEU A 116 0.73 -27.66 6.90
CA LEU A 116 -0.27 -27.26 7.88
C LEU A 116 -1.50 -28.19 7.84
N ALA A 117 -2.30 -28.15 8.90
CA ALA A 117 -3.55 -28.93 8.99
C ALA A 117 -4.53 -28.61 7.85
N ARG A 118 -4.53 -27.36 7.38
CA ARG A 118 -5.14 -26.91 6.13
C ARG A 118 -4.00 -26.49 5.18
N PRO A 119 -3.59 -27.36 4.26
CA PRO A 119 -2.45 -27.10 3.40
C PRO A 119 -2.68 -25.92 2.48
N VAL A 120 -1.65 -25.08 2.35
CA VAL A 120 -1.61 -23.97 1.40
C VAL A 120 -0.26 -23.93 0.69
N ASN A 121 -0.23 -23.47 -0.55
CA ASN A 121 1.01 -23.35 -1.32
C ASN A 121 1.84 -22.10 -0.94
N TYR A 122 1.77 -21.69 0.31
CA TYR A 122 2.53 -20.58 0.89
C TYR A 122 3.57 -21.09 1.87
N ALA A 123 4.63 -20.32 2.05
CA ALA A 123 5.66 -20.63 3.03
C ALA A 123 6.24 -19.34 3.60
N LEU A 124 6.68 -19.40 4.84
CA LEU A 124 7.44 -18.35 5.49
C LEU A 124 8.92 -18.64 5.37
N VAL A 125 9.70 -17.70 4.84
CA VAL A 125 11.16 -17.78 4.81
C VAL A 125 11.77 -16.62 5.61
N ARG A 126 12.94 -16.84 6.20
CA ARG A 126 13.76 -15.81 6.82
C ARG A 126 14.83 -15.39 5.81
N LEU A 127 14.96 -14.10 5.54
CA LEU A 127 16.02 -13.58 4.69
C LEU A 127 17.35 -13.53 5.45
N LEU A 128 18.41 -13.88 4.75
CA LEU A 128 19.76 -13.77 5.27
C LEU A 128 20.31 -12.36 5.00
N PRO A 129 20.94 -11.73 6.00
CA PRO A 129 21.51 -10.40 5.82
C PRO A 129 22.67 -10.42 4.83
N PRO A 130 22.92 -9.31 4.13
CA PRO A 130 24.15 -9.14 3.33
C PRO A 130 25.40 -9.23 4.21
N ASP A 131 26.54 -9.51 3.57
CA ASP A 131 27.82 -9.58 4.27
C ASP A 131 28.12 -8.27 5.03
N GLY A 132 28.53 -8.42 6.29
CA GLY A 132 28.88 -7.30 7.16
C GLY A 132 27.69 -6.63 7.87
N VAL A 133 26.44 -7.02 7.58
CA VAL A 133 25.25 -6.52 8.28
C VAL A 133 24.98 -7.39 9.51
N VAL A 134 24.89 -6.77 10.67
CA VAL A 134 24.54 -7.42 11.95
C VAL A 134 23.07 -7.21 12.24
N ILE A 135 22.34 -8.29 12.46
CA ILE A 135 20.92 -8.25 12.84
C ILE A 135 20.82 -8.13 14.38
N ASP A 136 20.06 -7.14 14.82
CA ASP A 136 19.68 -6.96 16.21
C ASP A 136 18.33 -7.63 16.45
N VAL A 137 18.35 -8.75 17.15
CA VAL A 137 17.14 -9.56 17.43
C VAL A 137 16.14 -8.87 18.37
N SER A 138 16.54 -7.81 19.05
CA SER A 138 15.65 -7.00 19.89
C SER A 138 14.84 -5.99 19.09
N LYS A 139 15.26 -5.70 17.87
CA LYS A 139 14.51 -4.82 16.94
C LYS A 139 13.28 -5.52 16.41
N ARG A 140 12.27 -4.71 16.09
CA ARG A 140 11.01 -5.17 15.48
C ARG A 140 11.27 -6.00 14.22
N PRO A 141 10.83 -7.27 14.14
CA PRO A 141 10.94 -8.03 12.91
C PRO A 141 9.96 -7.53 11.84
N TYR A 142 10.26 -7.81 10.57
CA TYR A 142 9.41 -7.50 9.42
C TYR A 142 8.87 -8.77 8.81
N VAL A 143 7.60 -8.76 8.41
CA VAL A 143 6.97 -9.80 7.59
C VAL A 143 6.45 -9.15 6.32
N ILE A 144 7.02 -9.51 5.17
CA ILE A 144 6.67 -8.94 3.86
C ILE A 144 5.76 -9.90 3.13
N ILE A 145 4.61 -9.41 2.67
CA ILE A 145 3.59 -10.14 1.90
C ILE A 145 3.52 -9.51 0.51
N ASP A 146 3.94 -10.27 -0.49
CA ASP A 146 3.92 -9.84 -1.89
C ASP A 146 2.58 -10.16 -2.59
N PRO A 147 2.27 -9.45 -3.70
CA PRO A 147 1.04 -9.66 -4.42
C PRO A 147 1.01 -11.01 -5.12
N ARG A 148 -0.12 -11.71 -5.08
CA ARG A 148 -0.43 -12.85 -5.93
C ARG A 148 -1.23 -12.39 -7.16
N ALA A 149 -0.56 -11.62 -8.01
CA ALA A 149 -1.16 -10.93 -9.16
C ALA A 149 -0.82 -11.59 -10.51
N GLY A 150 -0.61 -12.89 -10.52
CA GLY A 150 -0.26 -13.67 -11.70
C GLY A 150 1.22 -14.04 -11.79
N HIS A 151 2.11 -13.30 -11.13
CA HIS A 151 3.54 -13.58 -11.04
C HIS A 151 3.90 -14.29 -9.73
N GLY A 152 5.17 -14.71 -9.63
CA GLY A 152 5.75 -15.24 -8.41
C GLY A 152 6.12 -14.17 -7.39
N PRO A 153 6.44 -14.58 -6.14
CA PRO A 153 6.84 -13.70 -5.07
C PRO A 153 8.28 -13.24 -5.20
N GLY A 154 8.64 -12.16 -4.50
CA GLY A 154 10.01 -11.68 -4.36
C GLY A 154 10.20 -10.22 -4.75
N ILE A 155 9.16 -9.51 -5.22
CA ILE A 155 9.29 -8.14 -5.71
C ILE A 155 9.73 -7.17 -4.60
N GLY A 156 9.27 -7.37 -3.36
CA GLY A 156 9.68 -6.57 -2.20
C GLY A 156 11.14 -6.77 -1.78
N GLY A 157 11.80 -7.80 -2.32
CA GLY A 157 13.21 -8.14 -2.10
C GLY A 157 13.98 -8.40 -3.39
N PHE A 158 13.57 -7.80 -4.50
CA PHE A 158 14.08 -8.06 -5.85
C PHE A 158 15.55 -7.69 -6.05
N LYS A 159 16.05 -6.73 -5.29
CA LYS A 159 17.44 -6.27 -5.34
C LYS A 159 17.92 -5.74 -3.98
N ASP A 160 19.20 -5.41 -3.87
CA ASP A 160 19.80 -4.92 -2.63
C ASP A 160 19.15 -3.62 -2.13
N ASP A 161 18.88 -2.66 -3.03
CA ASP A 161 18.11 -1.45 -2.73
C ASP A 161 16.60 -1.72 -2.90
N SER A 162 16.01 -2.45 -1.94
CA SER A 162 14.59 -2.82 -1.87
C SER A 162 14.06 -2.64 -0.44
N GLN A 163 12.77 -2.84 -0.25
CA GLN A 163 12.14 -2.81 1.09
C GLN A 163 12.83 -3.79 2.05
N ALA A 164 13.05 -5.02 1.60
CA ALA A 164 13.74 -6.04 2.38
C ALA A 164 15.18 -5.62 2.68
N GLY A 165 15.91 -5.09 1.69
CA GLY A 165 17.27 -4.63 1.87
C GLY A 165 17.41 -3.47 2.82
N VAL A 166 16.48 -2.50 2.78
CA VAL A 166 16.42 -1.38 3.74
C VAL A 166 16.26 -1.90 5.17
N ALA A 167 15.32 -2.80 5.40
CA ALA A 167 15.07 -3.35 6.73
C ALA A 167 16.26 -4.18 7.23
N LEU A 168 16.86 -5.03 6.39
CA LEU A 168 18.06 -5.79 6.74
C LEU A 168 19.23 -4.88 7.09
N LYS A 169 19.54 -3.87 6.25
CA LYS A 169 20.62 -2.90 6.47
C LYS A 169 20.42 -2.09 7.75
N ALA A 170 19.19 -1.85 8.16
CA ALA A 170 18.84 -1.23 9.44
C ALA A 170 18.93 -2.19 10.63
N GLY A 171 19.32 -3.45 10.41
CA GLY A 171 19.54 -4.45 11.46
C GLY A 171 18.27 -5.20 11.90
N HIS A 172 17.18 -5.12 11.17
CA HIS A 172 15.95 -5.85 11.48
C HIS A 172 15.98 -7.29 10.94
N SER A 173 15.40 -8.22 11.67
CA SER A 173 15.07 -9.55 11.15
C SER A 173 13.96 -9.43 10.12
N VAL A 174 14.16 -9.97 8.90
CA VAL A 174 13.18 -9.89 7.83
C VAL A 174 12.70 -11.28 7.43
N TYR A 175 11.39 -11.44 7.45
CA TYR A 175 10.66 -12.62 7.00
C TYR A 175 9.89 -12.27 5.75
N PHE A 176 9.79 -13.24 4.85
CA PHE A 176 9.11 -13.06 3.58
C PHE A 176 8.12 -14.19 3.35
N VAL A 177 6.90 -13.84 2.98
CA VAL A 177 5.87 -14.81 2.60
C VAL A 177 6.04 -15.13 1.13
N ILE A 178 6.50 -16.34 0.84
CA ILE A 178 6.61 -16.85 -0.53
C ILE A 178 5.46 -17.79 -0.83
N PHE A 179 5.18 -18.03 -2.11
CA PHE A 179 4.22 -19.03 -2.55
C PHE A 179 4.77 -19.84 -3.73
N PHE A 180 4.27 -21.06 -3.87
CA PHE A 180 4.67 -21.96 -4.93
C PHE A 180 3.74 -21.81 -6.14
N ARG A 181 4.22 -22.29 -7.32
CA ARG A 181 3.52 -22.11 -8.58
C ARG A 181 2.10 -22.68 -8.59
N ASP A 182 1.97 -23.92 -8.13
CA ASP A 182 0.70 -24.64 -8.15
C ASP A 182 0.02 -24.51 -6.77
N PRO A 183 -1.28 -24.18 -6.73
CA PRO A 183 -2.04 -24.13 -5.48
C PRO A 183 -2.28 -25.54 -4.94
N GLU A 184 -2.43 -25.68 -3.62
CA GLU A 184 -2.83 -26.92 -3.00
C GLU A 184 -4.29 -27.27 -3.36
N PRO A 185 -4.63 -28.55 -3.55
CA PRO A 185 -6.00 -28.95 -3.85
C PRO A 185 -6.98 -28.51 -2.77
N GLY A 186 -8.02 -27.76 -3.17
CA GLY A 186 -9.05 -27.26 -2.26
C GLY A 186 -8.64 -26.08 -1.40
N GLN A 187 -7.45 -25.51 -1.59
CA GLN A 187 -7.01 -24.28 -0.97
C GLN A 187 -7.94 -23.13 -1.36
N THR A 188 -8.32 -22.34 -0.38
CA THR A 188 -9.06 -21.07 -0.55
C THR A 188 -8.22 -19.91 -0.06
N LEU A 189 -8.62 -18.68 -0.41
CA LEU A 189 -7.95 -17.48 0.08
C LEU A 189 -8.05 -17.34 1.61
N LEU A 190 -9.14 -17.80 2.20
CA LEU A 190 -9.31 -17.79 3.66
C LEU A 190 -8.36 -18.76 4.37
N ASP A 191 -8.01 -19.88 3.71
CA ASP A 191 -6.97 -20.80 4.22
C ASP A 191 -5.60 -20.15 4.18
N VAL A 192 -5.32 -19.35 3.14
CA VAL A 192 -4.09 -18.56 3.03
C VAL A 192 -4.01 -17.54 4.16
N CYS A 193 -5.06 -16.76 4.40
CA CYS A 193 -5.10 -15.81 5.51
C CYS A 193 -4.87 -16.49 6.88
N ALA A 194 -5.49 -17.64 7.11
CA ALA A 194 -5.29 -18.41 8.33
C ALA A 194 -3.86 -18.97 8.47
N ALA A 195 -3.20 -19.32 7.35
CA ALA A 195 -1.81 -19.73 7.35
C ALA A 195 -0.87 -18.56 7.63
N GLU A 196 -1.13 -17.40 7.05
CA GLU A 196 -0.36 -16.16 7.31
C GLU A 196 -0.44 -15.75 8.79
N ALA A 197 -1.60 -15.93 9.44
CA ALA A 197 -1.72 -15.73 10.89
C ALA A 197 -0.79 -16.64 11.68
N GLN A 198 -0.68 -17.93 11.28
CA GLN A 198 0.26 -18.87 11.90
C GLN A 198 1.72 -18.46 11.63
N PHE A 199 2.03 -17.93 10.45
CA PHE A 199 3.36 -17.43 10.12
C PHE A 199 3.75 -16.26 11.01
N VAL A 200 2.87 -15.27 11.18
CA VAL A 200 3.12 -14.10 12.05
C VAL A 200 3.26 -14.52 13.50
N LYS A 201 2.40 -15.41 13.98
CA LYS A 201 2.53 -15.97 15.33
C LYS A 201 3.89 -16.65 15.53
N LYS A 202 4.36 -17.41 14.53
CA LYS A 202 5.69 -18.02 14.59
C LYS A 202 6.81 -17.00 14.66
N VAL A 203 6.70 -15.88 13.95
CA VAL A 203 7.67 -14.78 14.06
C VAL A 203 7.67 -14.18 15.47
N CYS A 204 6.51 -13.98 16.10
CA CYS A 204 6.42 -13.55 17.50
C CYS A 204 7.09 -14.56 18.45
N GLU A 205 6.91 -15.87 18.24
CA GLU A 205 7.56 -16.91 19.04
C GLU A 205 9.10 -16.90 18.89
N LEU A 206 9.61 -16.57 17.72
CA LEU A 206 11.05 -16.46 17.44
C LEU A 206 11.68 -15.18 18.01
N HIS A 207 10.86 -14.18 18.30
CA HIS A 207 11.29 -12.86 18.80
C HIS A 207 10.49 -12.42 20.04
N PRO A 208 10.57 -13.17 21.16
CA PRO A 208 9.74 -12.91 22.33
C PRO A 208 10.04 -11.57 23.03
N ASP A 209 11.26 -11.07 22.86
CA ASP A 209 11.72 -9.83 23.50
C ASP A 209 11.64 -8.60 22.58
N SER A 210 11.19 -8.79 21.34
CA SER A 210 11.01 -7.68 20.39
C SER A 210 9.57 -7.16 20.36
N PRO A 211 9.34 -5.92 19.87
CA PRO A 211 7.99 -5.46 19.55
C PRO A 211 7.35 -6.36 18.47
N LYS A 212 6.01 -6.41 18.44
CA LYS A 212 5.26 -7.15 17.40
C LYS A 212 5.75 -6.84 15.99
N PRO A 213 5.79 -7.83 15.06
CA PRO A 213 6.34 -7.66 13.73
C PRO A 213 5.59 -6.60 12.92
N ALA A 214 6.33 -5.79 12.16
CA ALA A 214 5.74 -4.93 11.15
C ALA A 214 5.31 -5.79 9.96
N ILE A 215 4.07 -5.62 9.52
CA ILE A 215 3.52 -6.34 8.36
C ILE A 215 3.54 -5.41 7.16
N VAL A 216 4.30 -5.78 6.14
CA VAL A 216 4.45 -5.00 4.91
C VAL A 216 3.68 -5.70 3.80
N GLY A 217 2.62 -5.08 3.31
CA GLY A 217 1.79 -5.62 2.24
C GLY A 217 1.96 -4.83 0.94
N ASN A 218 2.39 -5.51 -0.13
CA ASN A 218 2.65 -4.91 -1.43
C ASN A 218 1.49 -5.19 -2.39
N CYS A 219 0.91 -4.17 -3.01
CA CYS A 219 -0.19 -4.28 -3.98
C CYS A 219 -1.32 -5.17 -3.41
N GLN A 220 -1.63 -6.30 -4.04
CA GLN A 220 -2.61 -7.26 -3.51
C GLN A 220 -2.21 -7.85 -2.14
N GLY A 221 -0.93 -7.93 -1.82
CA GLY A 221 -0.46 -8.27 -0.46
C GLY A 221 -0.91 -7.26 0.60
N GLY A 222 -1.23 -6.02 0.20
CA GLY A 222 -1.73 -4.99 1.11
C GLY A 222 -3.11 -5.30 1.68
N TRP A 223 -4.09 -5.65 0.85
CA TRP A 223 -5.40 -6.05 1.38
C TRP A 223 -5.33 -7.39 2.15
N ALA A 224 -4.44 -8.31 1.74
CA ALA A 224 -4.20 -9.54 2.50
C ALA A 224 -3.65 -9.24 3.90
N ALA A 225 -2.67 -8.33 4.01
CA ALA A 225 -2.12 -7.87 5.28
C ALA A 225 -3.18 -7.18 6.17
N MET A 226 -4.11 -6.42 5.57
CA MET A 226 -5.20 -5.78 6.31
C MET A 226 -6.22 -6.82 6.82
N MET A 227 -6.55 -7.83 6.01
CA MET A 227 -7.39 -8.95 6.46
C MET A 227 -6.73 -9.73 7.59
N LEU A 228 -5.44 -10.03 7.45
CA LEU A 228 -4.65 -10.69 8.48
C LEU A 228 -4.70 -9.90 9.80
N ALA A 229 -4.42 -8.59 9.75
CA ALA A 229 -4.37 -7.75 10.94
C ALA A 229 -5.74 -7.56 11.61
N SER A 230 -6.84 -7.58 10.83
CA SER A 230 -8.18 -7.53 11.40
C SER A 230 -8.61 -8.85 12.04
N SER A 231 -8.09 -9.98 11.56
CA SER A 231 -8.41 -11.31 12.10
C SER A 231 -7.49 -11.76 13.24
N ASP A 232 -6.27 -11.24 13.29
CA ASP A 232 -5.28 -11.55 14.35
C ASP A 232 -4.57 -10.26 14.85
N PRO A 233 -5.32 -9.31 15.46
CA PRO A 233 -4.78 -8.04 15.91
C PRO A 233 -3.80 -8.17 17.10
N ASP A 234 -3.79 -9.32 17.75
CA ASP A 234 -2.94 -9.55 18.94
C ASP A 234 -1.50 -9.90 18.58
N HIS A 235 -1.24 -10.45 17.41
CA HIS A 235 0.11 -10.80 16.95
C HIS A 235 0.65 -9.83 15.89
N THR A 236 -0.19 -9.06 15.22
CA THR A 236 0.24 -8.10 14.20
C THR A 236 0.66 -6.77 14.81
N GLY A 237 1.83 -6.27 14.40
CA GLY A 237 2.33 -4.93 14.70
C GLY A 237 1.92 -3.90 13.64
N PRO A 238 2.66 -2.78 13.50
CA PRO A 238 2.35 -1.76 12.53
C PRO A 238 2.26 -2.28 11.11
N LEU A 239 1.32 -1.74 10.33
CA LEU A 239 1.08 -2.13 8.94
C LEU A 239 1.73 -1.11 8.00
N VAL A 240 2.38 -1.58 6.95
CA VAL A 240 2.87 -0.75 5.83
C VAL A 240 2.23 -1.28 4.55
N ILE A 241 1.33 -0.52 3.99
CA ILE A 241 0.48 -0.92 2.86
C ILE A 241 0.89 -0.10 1.64
N ASN A 242 1.53 -0.75 0.68
CA ASN A 242 2.15 -0.09 -0.46
C ASN A 242 1.35 -0.35 -1.74
N GLY A 243 0.82 0.69 -2.37
CA GLY A 243 0.12 0.61 -3.66
C GLY A 243 -1.00 -0.43 -3.67
N ALA A 244 -1.81 -0.51 -2.62
CA ALA A 244 -2.81 -1.56 -2.45
C ALA A 244 -4.21 -1.12 -2.87
N PRO A 245 -4.93 -1.94 -3.66
CA PRO A 245 -6.29 -1.63 -4.10
C PRO A 245 -7.30 -1.97 -3.00
N MET A 246 -7.42 -1.10 -2.00
CA MET A 246 -8.33 -1.27 -0.87
C MET A 246 -9.77 -0.88 -1.22
N SER A 247 -10.00 0.32 -1.77
CA SER A 247 -11.29 0.80 -2.30
C SER A 247 -11.31 0.69 -3.81
N TYR A 248 -11.73 -0.44 -4.33
CA TYR A 248 -11.60 -0.69 -5.76
C TYR A 248 -12.53 0.19 -6.61
N TRP A 249 -13.73 0.51 -6.12
CA TRP A 249 -14.65 1.45 -6.75
C TRP A 249 -14.21 2.88 -6.49
N SER A 250 -13.24 3.35 -7.20
CA SER A 250 -12.74 4.70 -7.10
C SER A 250 -12.38 5.24 -8.46
N GLY A 251 -12.19 6.53 -8.54
CA GLY A 251 -11.92 7.21 -9.80
C GLY A 251 -13.15 7.89 -10.35
N ALA A 252 -12.93 8.96 -11.08
CA ALA A 252 -13.96 9.81 -11.62
C ALA A 252 -14.17 9.54 -13.09
N TRP A 253 -15.39 9.50 -13.46
CA TRP A 253 -15.75 9.40 -14.85
C TRP A 253 -16.41 10.68 -15.41
N SER A 254 -17.07 11.46 -14.57
CA SER A 254 -17.81 12.64 -14.99
C SER A 254 -16.91 13.78 -15.51
N GLU A 255 -15.66 13.84 -15.05
CA GLU A 255 -14.72 14.91 -15.44
C GLU A 255 -13.67 14.45 -16.46
N GLY A 256 -13.65 13.16 -16.79
CA GLY A 256 -12.70 12.60 -17.75
C GLY A 256 -11.26 12.49 -17.28
N GLU A 257 -11.02 12.68 -15.98
CA GLU A 257 -9.70 12.54 -15.36
C GLU A 257 -9.65 11.32 -14.45
N GLY A 258 -8.45 10.74 -14.31
CA GLY A 258 -8.21 9.58 -13.45
C GLY A 258 -8.48 8.23 -14.13
N ASP A 259 -7.98 7.19 -13.51
CA ASP A 259 -8.16 5.82 -13.98
C ASP A 259 -9.37 5.19 -13.31
N ASN A 260 -10.21 4.55 -14.11
CA ASN A 260 -11.38 3.86 -13.63
C ASN A 260 -11.09 2.38 -13.38
N PRO A 261 -11.52 1.83 -12.23
CA PRO A 261 -11.33 0.42 -11.88
C PRO A 261 -12.15 -0.54 -12.75
N MET A 262 -13.08 -0.03 -13.56
CA MET A 262 -13.90 -0.81 -14.48
C MET A 262 -13.06 -1.76 -15.36
N ARG A 263 -11.88 -1.36 -15.81
CA ARG A 263 -10.96 -2.19 -16.59
C ARG A 263 -10.53 -3.45 -15.86
N TYR A 264 -10.47 -3.40 -14.55
CA TYR A 264 -10.05 -4.50 -13.69
C TYR A 264 -11.23 -5.37 -13.20
N SER A 265 -12.44 -4.84 -13.26
CA SER A 265 -13.64 -5.54 -12.80
C SER A 265 -14.35 -6.35 -13.88
N GLY A 266 -13.70 -6.66 -14.99
CA GLY A 266 -14.27 -7.45 -16.09
C GLY A 266 -14.97 -6.64 -17.17
N GLY A 267 -14.87 -5.31 -17.12
CA GLY A 267 -15.39 -4.40 -18.15
C GLY A 267 -16.89 -4.55 -18.39
N MET A 268 -17.30 -4.35 -19.63
CA MET A 268 -18.71 -4.43 -20.07
C MET A 268 -19.37 -5.79 -19.83
N LEU A 269 -18.59 -6.87 -19.85
CA LEU A 269 -19.10 -8.24 -19.70
C LEU A 269 -19.37 -8.62 -18.25
N GLY A 270 -19.02 -7.74 -17.30
CA GLY A 270 -19.38 -7.86 -15.87
C GLY A 270 -18.93 -9.13 -15.20
N GLY A 271 -17.74 -9.05 -14.58
CA GLY A 271 -17.56 -9.74 -13.39
C GLY A 271 -16.94 -11.13 -13.32
N THR A 272 -17.31 -11.79 -12.24
CA THR A 272 -16.69 -13.00 -11.70
C THR A 272 -16.76 -14.20 -12.64
N TRP A 273 -17.83 -14.33 -13.41
CA TRP A 273 -18.04 -15.48 -14.30
C TRP A 273 -16.92 -15.70 -15.34
N LEU A 274 -16.26 -14.63 -15.79
CA LEU A 274 -15.11 -14.73 -16.69
C LEU A 274 -13.90 -15.38 -16.02
N ALA A 275 -13.65 -15.05 -14.77
CA ALA A 275 -12.60 -15.67 -13.97
C ALA A 275 -12.92 -17.16 -13.73
N SER A 276 -14.20 -17.46 -13.44
CA SER A 276 -14.69 -18.84 -13.30
C SER A 276 -14.54 -19.64 -14.56
N LEU A 277 -14.97 -19.10 -15.72
CA LEU A 277 -14.83 -19.73 -17.03
C LEU A 277 -13.34 -20.02 -17.33
N THR A 278 -12.48 -19.04 -17.13
CA THR A 278 -11.04 -19.18 -17.39
C THR A 278 -10.42 -20.26 -16.49
N ALA A 279 -10.82 -20.31 -15.22
CA ALA A 279 -10.36 -21.32 -14.30
C ALA A 279 -10.91 -22.73 -14.66
N ASP A 280 -12.18 -22.83 -15.03
CA ASP A 280 -12.78 -24.12 -15.43
C ASP A 280 -12.16 -24.64 -16.73
N LEU A 281 -11.88 -23.79 -17.72
CA LEU A 281 -11.09 -24.15 -18.90
C LEU A 281 -9.66 -24.60 -18.53
N GLY A 282 -9.09 -24.08 -17.48
CA GLY A 282 -7.82 -24.48 -16.89
C GLY A 282 -7.89 -25.71 -15.99
N ASN A 283 -8.95 -26.51 -16.06
CA ASN A 283 -9.19 -27.69 -15.22
C ASN A 283 -9.22 -27.34 -13.71
N GLY A 284 -9.96 -26.29 -13.35
CA GLY A 284 -10.11 -25.78 -11.98
C GLY A 284 -8.99 -24.86 -11.50
N LYS A 285 -8.01 -24.59 -12.35
CA LYS A 285 -6.88 -23.70 -12.03
C LYS A 285 -6.86 -22.49 -12.95
N PHE A 286 -6.96 -21.32 -12.38
CA PHE A 286 -6.80 -20.05 -13.08
C PHE A 286 -5.33 -19.80 -13.41
N ASP A 287 -5.04 -19.43 -14.65
CA ASP A 287 -3.69 -19.11 -15.11
C ASP A 287 -3.37 -17.63 -14.90
N GLY A 288 -2.37 -17.34 -14.06
CA GLY A 288 -1.90 -15.97 -13.79
C GLY A 288 -1.43 -15.20 -15.02
N ALA A 289 -1.11 -15.87 -16.12
CA ALA A 289 -0.79 -15.21 -17.37
C ALA A 289 -1.92 -14.28 -17.87
N HIS A 290 -3.18 -14.58 -17.55
CA HIS A 290 -4.30 -13.70 -17.89
C HIS A 290 -4.28 -12.37 -17.12
N LEU A 291 -3.85 -12.39 -15.84
CA LEU A 291 -3.68 -11.15 -15.06
C LEU A 291 -2.51 -10.32 -15.61
N VAL A 292 -1.39 -10.99 -15.92
CA VAL A 292 -0.23 -10.31 -16.52
C VAL A 292 -0.57 -9.71 -17.87
N GLN A 293 -1.32 -10.43 -18.72
CA GLN A 293 -1.81 -9.90 -20.00
C GLN A 293 -2.68 -8.64 -19.78
N ASN A 294 -3.49 -8.64 -18.74
CA ASN A 294 -4.30 -7.47 -18.39
C ASN A 294 -3.43 -6.26 -18.03
N PHE A 295 -2.37 -6.46 -17.23
CA PHE A 295 -1.42 -5.38 -16.93
C PHE A 295 -0.67 -4.89 -18.18
N GLU A 296 -0.26 -5.80 -19.08
CA GLU A 296 0.36 -5.41 -20.34
C GLU A 296 -0.59 -4.54 -21.20
N ASN A 297 -1.88 -4.85 -21.21
CA ASN A 297 -2.88 -4.10 -21.95
C ASN A 297 -3.14 -2.69 -21.39
N LEU A 298 -2.76 -2.41 -20.13
CA LEU A 298 -2.93 -1.08 -19.54
C LEU A 298 -1.97 -0.04 -20.13
N ASN A 299 -0.81 -0.46 -20.59
CA ASN A 299 0.17 0.43 -21.17
C ASN A 299 0.76 -0.15 -22.47
N PRO A 300 0.01 -0.09 -23.58
CA PRO A 300 0.45 -0.64 -24.86
C PRO A 300 1.74 -0.02 -25.38
N ALA A 301 1.99 1.27 -25.12
CA ALA A 301 3.23 1.93 -25.52
C ALA A 301 4.43 1.21 -24.89
N ASN A 302 4.41 1.00 -23.58
CA ASN A 302 5.49 0.27 -22.91
C ASN A 302 5.54 -1.21 -23.30
N SER A 303 4.39 -1.89 -23.34
CA SER A 303 4.33 -3.35 -23.48
C SER A 303 4.69 -3.82 -24.89
N LEU A 304 4.37 -3.02 -25.91
CA LEU A 304 4.58 -3.37 -27.32
C LEU A 304 5.80 -2.69 -27.92
N TRP A 305 6.24 -1.55 -27.35
CA TRP A 305 7.29 -0.74 -27.98
C TRP A 305 8.38 -0.26 -27.04
N ASP A 306 8.10 0.59 -26.07
CA ASP A 306 9.13 1.36 -25.34
C ASP A 306 10.16 0.47 -24.65
N LYS A 307 9.72 -0.61 -23.95
CA LYS A 307 10.66 -1.53 -23.28
C LYS A 307 11.55 -2.28 -24.28
N TYR A 308 11.05 -2.58 -25.47
CA TYR A 308 11.81 -3.27 -26.50
C TYR A 308 12.71 -2.31 -27.26
N TYR A 309 12.24 -1.10 -27.54
CA TYR A 309 13.08 -0.08 -28.15
C TYR A 309 14.21 0.33 -27.19
N HIS A 310 13.92 0.50 -25.90
CA HIS A 310 14.95 0.75 -24.90
C HIS A 310 16.00 -0.36 -24.84
N LEU A 311 15.60 -1.61 -24.92
CA LEU A 311 16.52 -2.75 -25.02
C LEU A 311 17.36 -2.71 -26.31
N PHE A 312 16.74 -2.37 -27.43
CA PHE A 312 17.42 -2.25 -28.71
C PHE A 312 18.41 -1.08 -28.72
N ASP A 313 17.98 0.07 -28.24
CA ASP A 313 18.79 1.29 -28.17
C ASP A 313 20.00 1.16 -27.24
N ASN A 314 19.83 0.40 -26.16
CA ASN A 314 20.85 0.15 -25.13
C ASN A 314 21.32 -1.32 -25.11
N ALA A 315 21.46 -1.94 -26.29
CA ALA A 315 21.74 -3.37 -26.41
C ALA A 315 23.07 -3.82 -25.77
N ASP A 316 23.95 -2.90 -25.42
CA ASP A 316 25.25 -3.17 -24.79
C ASP A 316 25.15 -3.26 -23.25
N ILE A 317 24.22 -2.57 -22.62
CA ILE A 317 24.16 -2.41 -21.14
C ILE A 317 22.85 -2.89 -20.53
N GLU A 318 21.73 -2.84 -21.27
CA GLU A 318 20.40 -3.14 -20.77
C GLU A 318 20.05 -4.63 -20.63
N PRO A 319 20.61 -5.58 -21.42
CA PRO A 319 20.20 -6.98 -21.38
C PRO A 319 20.15 -7.63 -20.01
N PRO A 320 21.14 -7.46 -19.10
CA PRO A 320 21.08 -8.09 -17.78
C PRO A 320 19.86 -7.64 -16.95
N ARG A 321 19.59 -6.33 -16.92
CA ARG A 321 18.43 -5.78 -16.19
C ARG A 321 17.11 -6.24 -16.80
N PHE A 322 17.04 -6.25 -18.14
CA PHE A 322 15.86 -6.72 -18.86
C PHE A 322 15.58 -8.20 -18.57
N LEU A 323 16.59 -9.06 -18.63
CA LEU A 323 16.45 -10.50 -18.38
C LEU A 323 16.04 -10.78 -16.93
N ASP A 324 16.60 -10.07 -15.96
CA ASP A 324 16.22 -10.21 -14.54
C ASP A 324 14.77 -9.83 -14.31
N PHE A 325 14.31 -8.72 -14.89
CA PHE A 325 12.92 -8.31 -14.81
C PHE A 325 11.98 -9.30 -15.51
N GLU A 326 12.31 -9.72 -16.74
CA GLU A 326 11.50 -10.65 -17.53
C GLU A 326 11.45 -12.06 -16.93
N ARG A 327 12.44 -12.44 -16.13
CA ARG A 327 12.41 -13.68 -15.35
C ARG A 327 11.25 -13.68 -14.36
N TRP A 328 11.02 -12.59 -13.66
CA TRP A 328 9.86 -12.40 -12.77
C TRP A 328 8.57 -12.21 -13.56
N TRP A 329 8.56 -11.29 -14.52
CA TRP A 329 7.38 -10.93 -15.31
C TRP A 329 6.84 -12.10 -16.12
N GLY A 330 7.69 -13.01 -16.58
CA GLY A 330 7.31 -14.24 -17.29
C GLY A 330 7.06 -15.46 -16.42
N GLY A 331 7.22 -15.34 -15.11
CA GLY A 331 6.98 -16.43 -14.16
C GLY A 331 5.52 -16.51 -13.75
N TYR A 332 4.68 -17.19 -14.53
CA TYR A 332 3.24 -17.26 -14.28
C TYR A 332 2.87 -18.34 -13.27
N TYR A 333 2.14 -17.93 -12.23
CA TYR A 333 1.66 -18.78 -11.14
C TYR A 333 0.18 -19.08 -11.30
N LEU A 334 -0.29 -20.17 -10.72
CA LEU A 334 -1.68 -20.61 -10.81
C LEU A 334 -2.42 -20.30 -9.51
N MET A 335 -3.73 -20.17 -9.60
CA MET A 335 -4.66 -20.05 -8.47
C MET A 335 -5.76 -21.11 -8.61
N ASN A 336 -6.31 -21.58 -7.50
CA ASN A 336 -7.56 -22.33 -7.57
C ASN A 336 -8.70 -21.43 -8.05
N ARG A 337 -9.70 -22.01 -8.65
CA ARG A 337 -10.91 -21.30 -9.08
C ARG A 337 -11.53 -20.53 -7.93
N GLU A 338 -11.64 -21.15 -6.77
CA GLU A 338 -12.22 -20.58 -5.56
C GLU A 338 -11.48 -19.32 -5.09
N GLU A 339 -10.17 -19.27 -5.25
CA GLU A 339 -9.34 -18.12 -4.90
C GLU A 339 -9.62 -16.92 -5.83
N ILE A 340 -9.56 -17.13 -7.15
CA ILE A 340 -9.80 -16.03 -8.10
C ILE A 340 -11.26 -15.56 -8.10
N GLU A 341 -12.22 -16.47 -7.91
CA GLU A 341 -13.63 -16.12 -7.74
C GLU A 341 -13.82 -15.25 -6.49
N TRP A 342 -13.21 -15.63 -5.37
CA TRP A 342 -13.31 -14.87 -4.14
C TRP A 342 -12.73 -13.45 -4.29
N ILE A 343 -11.53 -13.35 -4.87
CA ILE A 343 -10.86 -12.06 -5.12
C ILE A 343 -11.73 -11.19 -6.03
N THR A 344 -12.21 -11.73 -7.13
CA THR A 344 -13.01 -10.97 -8.09
C THR A 344 -14.33 -10.53 -7.47
N ARG A 345 -15.04 -11.43 -6.79
CA ARG A 345 -16.34 -11.17 -6.19
C ARG A 345 -16.29 -10.14 -5.06
N ASN A 346 -15.31 -10.26 -4.16
CA ASN A 346 -15.30 -9.45 -2.95
C ASN A 346 -14.46 -8.18 -3.08
N LEU A 347 -13.44 -8.15 -3.93
CA LEU A 347 -12.55 -7.01 -4.09
C LEU A 347 -12.84 -6.25 -5.38
N PHE A 348 -12.58 -6.83 -6.53
CA PHE A 348 -12.58 -6.11 -7.80
C PHE A 348 -13.99 -5.71 -8.26
N VAL A 349 -14.94 -6.60 -8.17
CA VAL A 349 -16.33 -6.34 -8.57
C VAL A 349 -17.18 -5.90 -7.38
N GLY A 350 -17.06 -6.57 -6.25
CA GLY A 350 -17.93 -6.37 -5.10
C GLY A 350 -17.57 -5.19 -4.24
N ASN A 351 -16.28 -4.86 -4.15
CA ASN A 351 -15.78 -3.77 -3.28
C ASN A 351 -16.28 -3.89 -1.83
N THR A 352 -16.27 -5.11 -1.26
CA THR A 352 -16.93 -5.44 0.02
C THR A 352 -15.97 -5.69 1.17
N LEU A 353 -14.66 -5.53 0.97
CA LEU A 353 -13.68 -5.87 2.00
C LEU A 353 -13.91 -5.16 3.34
N TRP A 354 -14.40 -3.92 3.30
CA TRP A 354 -14.68 -3.10 4.50
C TRP A 354 -16.14 -3.05 4.89
N SER A 355 -17.06 -3.62 4.09
CA SER A 355 -18.50 -3.56 4.36
C SER A 355 -18.96 -4.43 5.53
N GLY A 356 -18.08 -5.32 6.05
CA GLY A 356 -18.44 -6.35 7.02
C GLY A 356 -19.22 -7.52 6.43
N GLU A 357 -19.40 -7.56 5.10
CA GLU A 357 -20.07 -8.68 4.41
C GLU A 357 -19.15 -9.90 4.27
N VAL A 358 -17.85 -9.66 4.19
CA VAL A 358 -16.85 -10.73 4.01
C VAL A 358 -16.61 -11.45 5.33
N ARG A 359 -16.72 -12.78 5.31
CA ARG A 359 -16.58 -13.62 6.51
C ARG A 359 -15.34 -14.51 6.41
N GLY A 360 -14.63 -14.65 7.53
CA GLY A 360 -13.51 -15.57 7.68
C GLY A 360 -13.97 -17.03 7.83
N LEU A 361 -13.02 -17.94 7.97
CA LEU A 361 -13.27 -19.38 8.13
C LEU A 361 -14.12 -19.73 9.36
N ASN A 362 -14.01 -18.94 10.42
CA ASN A 362 -14.78 -19.08 11.65
C ASN A 362 -16.17 -18.43 11.58
N GLY A 363 -16.56 -17.87 10.43
CA GLY A 363 -17.83 -17.18 10.22
C GLY A 363 -17.91 -15.74 10.76
N THR A 364 -16.85 -15.23 11.44
CA THR A 364 -16.79 -13.83 11.85
C THR A 364 -16.56 -12.93 10.64
N ALA A 365 -17.18 -11.74 10.65
CA ALA A 365 -16.93 -10.76 9.61
C ALA A 365 -15.52 -10.16 9.75
N PHE A 366 -14.87 -9.88 8.62
CA PHE A 366 -13.69 -9.03 8.62
C PHE A 366 -14.13 -7.57 8.86
N ASP A 367 -13.68 -7.00 9.96
CA ASP A 367 -13.89 -5.59 10.26
C ASP A 367 -12.52 -4.92 10.42
N LEU A 368 -12.17 -4.06 9.48
CA LEU A 368 -10.88 -3.36 9.52
C LEU A 368 -10.76 -2.38 10.71
N ARG A 369 -11.87 -2.08 11.39
CA ARG A 369 -11.88 -1.31 12.64
C ARG A 369 -11.32 -2.09 13.85
N GLU A 370 -11.21 -3.41 13.71
CA GLU A 370 -10.59 -4.28 14.72
C GLU A 370 -9.05 -4.26 14.66
N ILE A 371 -8.48 -3.64 13.64
CA ILE A 371 -7.03 -3.45 13.55
C ILE A 371 -6.58 -2.54 14.68
N LYS A 372 -5.77 -3.07 15.58
CA LYS A 372 -5.25 -2.35 16.76
C LYS A 372 -3.97 -1.58 16.48
N SER A 373 -3.25 -1.96 15.44
CA SER A 373 -1.93 -1.42 15.12
C SER A 373 -2.00 -0.18 14.23
N PRO A 374 -1.03 0.74 14.32
CA PRO A 374 -0.90 1.86 13.39
C PRO A 374 -0.76 1.38 11.94
N ILE A 375 -1.27 2.19 10.99
CA ILE A 375 -1.27 1.87 9.56
C ILE A 375 -0.54 2.98 8.80
N ILE A 376 0.43 2.60 7.97
CA ILE A 376 1.08 3.49 7.01
C ILE A 376 0.60 3.09 5.61
N LEU A 377 0.04 4.04 4.87
CA LEU A 377 -0.44 3.85 3.51
C LEU A 377 0.48 4.60 2.55
N PHE A 378 1.12 3.90 1.63
CA PHE A 378 1.95 4.50 0.59
C PHE A 378 1.30 4.31 -0.77
N ALA A 379 1.06 5.41 -1.48
CA ALA A 379 0.48 5.42 -2.81
C ALA A 379 1.19 6.45 -3.71
N SER A 380 0.87 6.47 -4.99
CA SER A 380 1.46 7.41 -5.96
C SER A 380 0.41 7.95 -6.93
N LEU A 381 0.50 9.23 -7.24
CA LEU A 381 -0.30 9.87 -8.30
C LEU A 381 0.08 9.37 -9.71
N GLY A 382 1.30 8.84 -9.89
CA GLY A 382 1.73 8.21 -11.15
C GLY A 382 1.32 6.74 -11.30
N ASP A 383 0.64 6.18 -10.29
CA ASP A 383 0.19 4.79 -10.30
C ASP A 383 -1.15 4.66 -11.03
N ASN A 384 -1.11 4.04 -12.20
CA ASN A 384 -2.29 3.78 -13.03
C ASN A 384 -2.96 2.42 -12.76
N ILE A 385 -2.43 1.64 -11.83
CA ILE A 385 -2.98 0.35 -11.40
C ILE A 385 -3.76 0.54 -10.09
N THR A 386 -3.11 1.19 -9.11
CA THR A 386 -3.70 1.49 -7.81
C THR A 386 -3.53 2.97 -7.50
N PRO A 387 -4.34 3.85 -8.09
CA PRO A 387 -4.29 5.27 -7.80
C PRO A 387 -4.57 5.55 -6.32
N PRO A 388 -4.16 6.71 -5.77
CA PRO A 388 -4.32 7.02 -4.35
C PRO A 388 -5.76 6.87 -3.82
N GLN A 389 -6.77 7.13 -4.64
CA GLN A 389 -8.17 6.94 -4.26
C GLN A 389 -8.45 5.48 -3.86
N GLN A 390 -7.93 4.51 -4.61
CA GLN A 390 -8.08 3.10 -4.26
C GLN A 390 -7.36 2.74 -2.98
N ALA A 391 -6.23 3.38 -2.69
CA ALA A 391 -5.47 3.12 -1.48
C ALA A 391 -6.09 3.74 -0.21
N PHE A 392 -6.80 4.87 -0.32
CA PHE A 392 -7.21 5.68 0.83
C PHE A 392 -8.73 5.75 1.07
N ASN A 393 -9.59 5.62 0.05
CA ASN A 393 -11.03 5.86 0.19
C ASN A 393 -11.72 4.93 1.21
N TRP A 394 -11.17 3.75 1.46
CA TRP A 394 -11.67 2.83 2.47
C TRP A 394 -11.73 3.46 3.87
N VAL A 395 -10.83 4.41 4.18
CA VAL A 395 -10.81 5.10 5.47
C VAL A 395 -12.13 5.85 5.67
N ALA A 396 -12.58 6.59 4.65
CA ALA A 396 -13.87 7.29 4.68
C ALA A 396 -15.08 6.34 4.58
N ASP A 397 -14.89 5.15 3.99
CA ASP A 397 -15.96 4.14 3.91
C ASP A 397 -16.22 3.47 5.26
N ILE A 398 -15.20 3.33 6.10
CA ILE A 398 -15.27 2.67 7.40
C ILE A 398 -15.57 3.66 8.51
N TYR A 399 -14.79 4.76 8.56
CA TYR A 399 -14.90 5.75 9.63
C TYR A 399 -15.81 6.89 9.19
N GLY A 400 -16.82 7.17 10.00
CA GLY A 400 -17.76 8.25 9.74
C GLY A 400 -17.18 9.65 10.01
N SER A 401 -16.11 9.75 10.83
CA SER A 401 -15.49 11.01 11.21
C SER A 401 -14.05 10.82 11.69
N THR A 402 -13.31 11.92 11.75
CA THR A 402 -11.97 11.95 12.38
C THR A 402 -12.04 11.63 13.87
N GLU A 403 -13.14 12.03 14.51
CA GLU A 403 -13.41 11.76 15.92
C GLU A 403 -13.56 10.27 16.20
N GLU A 404 -14.19 9.53 15.30
CA GLU A 404 -14.25 8.07 15.39
C GLU A 404 -12.86 7.43 15.32
N ILE A 405 -12.00 7.87 14.38
CA ILE A 405 -10.61 7.40 14.27
C ILE A 405 -9.88 7.62 15.60
N LYS A 406 -10.03 8.82 16.19
CA LYS A 406 -9.40 9.19 17.48
C LYS A 406 -9.95 8.37 18.63
N ALA A 407 -11.26 8.25 18.77
CA ALA A 407 -11.91 7.50 19.85
C ALA A 407 -11.55 6.01 19.81
N ARG A 408 -11.32 5.46 18.61
CA ARG A 408 -10.85 4.07 18.46
C ARG A 408 -9.34 3.91 18.71
N GLY A 409 -8.62 5.01 18.94
CA GLY A 409 -7.16 4.97 19.14
C GLY A 409 -6.37 4.62 17.89
N GLN A 410 -6.96 4.82 16.71
CA GLN A 410 -6.33 4.44 15.45
C GLN A 410 -5.39 5.55 14.96
N VAL A 411 -4.25 5.12 14.40
CA VAL A 411 -3.26 5.97 13.75
C VAL A 411 -3.15 5.56 12.30
N ILE A 412 -3.44 6.49 11.38
CA ILE A 412 -3.30 6.26 9.95
C ILE A 412 -2.38 7.33 9.39
N VAL A 413 -1.29 6.91 8.75
CA VAL A 413 -0.30 7.79 8.12
C VAL A 413 -0.32 7.56 6.62
N GLY A 414 -0.59 8.59 5.85
CA GLY A 414 -0.58 8.55 4.38
C GLY A 414 0.68 9.18 3.82
N LEU A 415 1.32 8.50 2.86
CA LEU A 415 2.41 9.01 2.05
C LEU A 415 2.00 8.92 0.57
N VAL A 416 2.07 10.04 -0.15
CA VAL A 416 1.71 10.09 -1.57
C VAL A 416 2.90 10.60 -2.38
N HIS A 417 3.45 9.74 -3.24
CA HIS A 417 4.47 10.12 -4.21
C HIS A 417 3.84 10.82 -5.43
N GLN A 418 4.54 11.77 -6.05
CA GLN A 418 3.95 12.62 -7.10
C GLN A 418 3.85 11.93 -8.47
N SER A 419 4.77 11.03 -8.83
CA SER A 419 4.91 10.61 -10.23
C SER A 419 5.36 9.16 -10.46
N ILE A 420 5.68 8.39 -9.41
CA ILE A 420 6.18 7.02 -9.60
C ILE A 420 5.06 6.10 -10.10
N GLY A 421 5.34 5.28 -11.10
CA GLY A 421 4.41 4.23 -11.55
C GLY A 421 4.33 3.07 -10.57
N HIS A 422 3.29 2.25 -10.68
CA HIS A 422 2.98 1.15 -9.75
C HIS A 422 4.18 0.27 -9.40
N LEU A 423 4.84 -0.30 -10.39
CA LEU A 423 6.01 -1.17 -10.14
C LEU A 423 7.16 -0.41 -9.51
N GLY A 424 7.31 0.88 -9.80
CA GLY A 424 8.34 1.73 -9.22
C GLY A 424 8.26 1.84 -7.69
N ILE A 425 7.07 1.71 -7.10
CA ILE A 425 6.88 1.66 -5.64
C ILE A 425 7.70 0.53 -5.03
N PHE A 426 7.82 -0.60 -5.71
CA PHE A 426 8.47 -1.81 -5.19
C PHE A 426 9.92 -1.98 -5.68
N VAL A 427 10.19 -1.69 -6.97
CA VAL A 427 11.47 -2.02 -7.61
C VAL A 427 12.40 -0.82 -7.81
N SER A 428 11.97 0.41 -7.54
CA SER A 428 12.82 1.59 -7.71
C SER A 428 13.81 1.73 -6.56
N GLY A 429 15.12 1.71 -6.86
CA GLY A 429 16.16 1.98 -5.86
C GLY A 429 16.11 3.42 -5.32
N LYS A 430 15.57 4.38 -6.09
CA LYS A 430 15.36 5.74 -5.59
C LYS A 430 14.29 5.75 -4.51
N VAL A 431 13.16 5.04 -4.72
CA VAL A 431 12.09 4.89 -3.73
C VAL A 431 12.58 4.12 -2.50
N ALA A 432 13.40 3.09 -2.68
CA ALA A 432 13.98 2.36 -1.55
C ALA A 432 14.83 3.28 -0.66
N LYS A 433 15.70 4.09 -1.26
CA LYS A 433 16.62 5.01 -0.55
C LYS A 433 15.94 6.23 0.06
N LYS A 434 14.74 6.59 -0.39
CA LYS A 434 13.98 7.73 0.12
C LYS A 434 12.77 7.26 0.92
N GLU A 435 11.71 6.82 0.25
CA GLU A 435 10.43 6.54 0.89
C GLU A 435 10.52 5.34 1.85
N HIS A 436 11.03 4.20 1.42
CA HIS A 436 11.10 3.01 2.27
C HIS A 436 12.05 3.18 3.46
N GLN A 437 13.17 3.88 3.27
CA GLN A 437 14.08 4.18 4.38
C GLN A 437 13.42 5.09 5.41
N GLN A 438 12.67 6.11 4.99
CA GLN A 438 11.96 6.99 5.91
C GLN A 438 10.78 6.27 6.59
N ILE A 439 10.06 5.40 5.88
CA ILE A 439 9.03 4.54 6.49
C ILE A 439 9.64 3.66 7.60
N ALA A 440 10.80 3.06 7.36
CA ALA A 440 11.48 2.26 8.37
C ALA A 440 11.82 3.09 9.62
N SER A 441 12.32 4.31 9.45
CA SER A 441 12.60 5.23 10.57
C SER A 441 11.32 5.63 11.33
N VAL A 442 10.19 5.81 10.62
CA VAL A 442 8.89 6.09 11.25
C VAL A 442 8.42 4.91 12.09
N LEU A 443 8.63 3.67 11.62
CA LEU A 443 8.20 2.46 12.34
C LEU A 443 8.87 2.31 13.71
N GLU A 444 10.05 2.87 13.93
CA GLU A 444 10.72 2.88 15.24
C GLU A 444 9.97 3.72 16.27
N ALA A 445 9.38 4.83 15.84
CA ALA A 445 8.70 5.79 16.72
C ALA A 445 7.17 5.79 16.58
N ILE A 446 6.60 4.88 15.78
CA ILE A 446 5.17 4.93 15.39
C ILE A 446 4.23 4.75 16.59
N GLU A 447 4.66 4.05 17.63
CA GLU A 447 3.87 3.85 18.85
C GLU A 447 3.63 5.15 19.62
N ALA A 448 4.48 6.17 19.40
CA ALA A 448 4.37 7.46 20.07
C ALA A 448 3.36 8.42 19.40
N PHE A 449 2.81 8.07 18.22
CA PHE A 449 1.81 8.91 17.58
C PHE A 449 0.56 9.08 18.45
N PRO A 450 -0.01 10.30 18.47
CA PRO A 450 -1.39 10.46 18.90
C PRO A 450 -2.34 9.79 17.90
N PRO A 451 -3.52 9.32 18.34
CA PRO A 451 -4.54 8.85 17.40
C PRO A 451 -4.97 9.93 16.42
N GLY A 452 -5.14 9.56 15.16
CA GLY A 452 -5.53 10.50 14.12
C GLY A 452 -5.11 10.08 12.73
N LEU A 453 -5.34 10.98 11.79
CA LEU A 453 -5.05 10.83 10.37
C LEU A 453 -3.95 11.83 9.98
N TYR A 454 -2.85 11.32 9.46
CA TYR A 454 -1.65 12.11 9.19
C TYR A 454 -1.20 11.98 7.74
N GLY A 455 -0.72 13.08 7.15
CA GLY A 455 0.06 13.07 5.92
C GLY A 455 1.55 13.14 6.27
N MET A 456 2.35 12.22 5.72
CA MET A 456 3.80 12.21 5.83
C MET A 456 4.40 13.01 4.69
N GLU A 457 5.27 13.96 5.01
CA GLU A 457 6.00 14.80 4.06
C GLU A 457 7.50 14.54 4.22
N ILE A 458 8.19 14.28 3.10
CA ILE A 458 9.63 14.04 3.06
C ILE A 458 10.27 15.18 2.26
N ALA A 459 10.95 16.07 2.96
CA ALA A 459 11.68 17.17 2.35
C ALA A 459 13.15 16.80 2.17
N GLU A 460 13.71 17.09 1.00
CA GLU A 460 15.14 16.89 0.71
C GLU A 460 15.94 18.09 1.22
N ARG A 461 17.00 17.79 1.95
CA ARG A 461 17.98 18.77 2.42
C ARG A 461 19.35 18.35 1.94
N ARG A 462 20.13 19.27 1.40
CA ARG A 462 21.56 19.04 1.14
C ARG A 462 22.32 19.13 2.47
N GLY A 463 22.98 18.04 2.84
CA GLY A 463 23.92 18.00 3.97
C GLY A 463 25.15 18.86 3.71
N GLU A 464 25.88 19.19 4.76
CA GLU A 464 27.14 19.96 4.67
C GLU A 464 28.19 19.21 3.84
N ASP A 465 28.14 17.88 3.83
CA ASP A 465 29.02 16.98 3.09
C ASP A 465 28.59 16.75 1.63
N GLY A 466 27.55 17.45 1.15
CA GLY A 466 26.99 17.27 -0.19
C GLY A 466 26.07 16.06 -0.34
N GLU A 467 25.90 15.24 0.70
CA GLU A 467 24.94 14.13 0.70
C GLU A 467 23.49 14.63 0.86
N THR A 468 22.56 13.89 0.26
CA THR A 468 21.15 14.18 0.38
C THR A 468 20.61 13.63 1.71
N ALA A 469 20.20 14.50 2.61
CA ALA A 469 19.50 14.17 3.84
C ALA A 469 18.00 14.40 3.66
N TYR A 470 17.19 13.75 4.48
CA TYR A 470 15.73 13.83 4.41
C TYR A 470 15.16 14.27 5.75
N ASP A 471 14.37 15.35 5.74
CA ASP A 471 13.59 15.79 6.88
C ASP A 471 12.16 15.29 6.74
N VAL A 472 11.69 14.55 7.75
CA VAL A 472 10.34 13.96 7.75
C VAL A 472 9.47 14.70 8.76
N SER A 473 8.29 15.10 8.31
CA SER A 473 7.27 15.71 9.16
C SER A 473 5.88 15.15 8.85
N PHE A 474 4.98 15.29 9.82
CA PHE A 474 3.62 14.81 9.75
C PHE A 474 2.66 15.95 9.99
N ARG A 475 1.71 16.10 9.08
CA ARG A 475 0.59 17.03 9.25
C ARG A 475 -0.67 16.22 9.55
N GLU A 476 -1.37 16.59 10.60
CA GLU A 476 -2.68 16.04 10.90
C GLU A 476 -3.72 16.58 9.92
N TYR A 477 -4.55 15.70 9.41
CA TYR A 477 -5.66 16.00 8.51
C TYR A 477 -6.99 15.54 9.11
N ARG A 478 -8.05 16.20 8.69
CA ARG A 478 -9.39 15.70 8.91
C ARG A 478 -9.80 14.76 7.78
N LEU A 479 -10.71 13.84 8.09
CA LEU A 479 -11.19 12.86 7.10
C LEU A 479 -11.79 13.53 5.87
N GLU A 480 -12.54 14.62 6.08
CA GLU A 480 -13.17 15.41 5.02
C GLU A 480 -12.13 16.08 4.13
N GLU A 481 -11.03 16.57 4.70
CA GLU A 481 -9.93 17.21 3.94
C GLU A 481 -9.23 16.21 3.03
N ILE A 482 -8.98 14.99 3.51
CA ILE A 482 -8.37 13.92 2.71
C ILE A 482 -9.32 13.47 1.61
N ALA A 483 -10.59 13.25 1.93
CA ALA A 483 -11.60 12.87 0.96
C ALA A 483 -11.72 13.89 -0.17
N ALA A 484 -11.76 15.19 0.15
CA ALA A 484 -11.81 16.28 -0.83
C ALA A 484 -10.52 16.40 -1.65
N ARG A 485 -9.35 16.16 -1.05
CA ARG A 485 -8.05 16.25 -1.73
C ARG A 485 -7.80 15.11 -2.71
N LEU A 486 -8.24 13.90 -2.37
CA LEU A 486 -8.05 12.71 -3.19
C LEU A 486 -9.15 12.54 -4.24
N ASN A 487 -10.40 12.80 -3.85
CA ASN A 487 -11.54 12.68 -4.74
C ASN A 487 -11.91 14.07 -5.23
N ARG A 488 -11.37 14.44 -6.38
CA ARG A 488 -11.78 15.68 -7.09
C ARG A 488 -13.23 15.62 -7.56
N PHE A 489 -13.94 14.52 -7.29
CA PHE A 489 -15.21 14.12 -7.87
C PHE A 489 -16.14 13.59 -6.79
N GLU A 490 -17.40 13.63 -7.09
CA GLU A 490 -18.41 13.11 -6.16
C GLU A 490 -18.32 11.56 -6.07
N ARG A 491 -18.34 11.02 -4.86
CA ARG A 491 -18.40 9.57 -4.63
C ARG A 491 -19.67 8.92 -5.20
N SER A 492 -20.69 9.74 -5.53
CA SER A 492 -21.88 9.30 -6.28
C SER A 492 -21.55 8.73 -7.67
N ASP A 493 -20.42 9.11 -8.26
CA ASP A 493 -19.94 8.57 -9.53
C ASP A 493 -19.52 7.08 -9.44
N GLU A 494 -19.42 6.52 -8.24
CA GLU A 494 -19.19 5.09 -8.02
C GLU A 494 -20.47 4.24 -8.12
N GLN A 495 -21.66 4.85 -8.10
CA GLN A 495 -22.96 4.14 -8.12
C GLN A 495 -23.11 3.14 -9.28
N PRO A 496 -22.65 3.41 -10.51
CA PRO A 496 -22.74 2.42 -11.59
C PRO A 496 -22.08 1.08 -11.29
N PHE A 497 -21.07 1.05 -10.42
CA PHE A 497 -20.40 -0.19 -10.03
C PHE A 497 -21.29 -1.11 -9.18
N GLU A 498 -22.31 -0.58 -8.48
CA GLU A 498 -23.29 -1.42 -7.80
C GLU A 498 -24.13 -2.23 -8.80
N ALA A 499 -24.49 -1.64 -9.94
CA ALA A 499 -25.16 -2.36 -11.02
C ALA A 499 -24.24 -3.45 -11.60
N VAL A 500 -22.94 -3.19 -11.76
CA VAL A 500 -21.98 -4.21 -12.17
C VAL A 500 -21.93 -5.38 -11.17
N LYS A 501 -21.89 -5.11 -9.87
CA LYS A 501 -21.91 -6.15 -8.81
C LYS A 501 -23.11 -7.09 -8.99
N ARG A 502 -24.32 -6.54 -9.17
CA ARG A 502 -25.55 -7.32 -9.35
C ARG A 502 -25.56 -8.10 -10.66
N VAL A 503 -25.16 -7.46 -11.76
CA VAL A 503 -25.06 -8.13 -13.07
C VAL A 503 -24.01 -9.25 -13.00
N SER A 504 -22.91 -9.04 -12.28
CA SER A 504 -21.89 -10.06 -12.04
C SER A 504 -22.45 -11.28 -11.30
N GLU A 505 -23.26 -11.08 -10.28
CA GLU A 505 -23.93 -12.17 -9.56
C GLU A 505 -24.91 -12.94 -10.46
N LEU A 506 -25.68 -12.23 -11.26
CA LEU A 506 -26.59 -12.84 -12.23
C LEU A 506 -25.84 -13.66 -13.27
N ASN A 507 -24.80 -13.08 -13.86
CA ASN A 507 -23.95 -13.73 -14.86
C ASN A 507 -23.24 -14.96 -14.29
N GLN A 508 -22.76 -14.87 -13.03
CA GLN A 508 -22.15 -16.00 -12.35
C GLN A 508 -23.13 -17.16 -12.20
N ARG A 509 -24.35 -16.88 -11.71
CA ARG A 509 -25.40 -17.92 -11.59
C ARG A 509 -25.79 -18.51 -12.94
N ALA A 510 -25.92 -17.68 -13.97
CA ALA A 510 -26.23 -18.13 -15.32
C ALA A 510 -25.12 -19.03 -15.87
N TYR A 511 -23.86 -18.63 -15.65
CA TYR A 511 -22.70 -19.43 -16.03
C TYR A 511 -22.71 -20.78 -15.31
N GLU A 512 -22.88 -20.81 -14.00
CA GLU A 512 -22.87 -22.03 -13.18
C GLU A 512 -23.99 -23.01 -13.59
N LEU A 513 -25.17 -22.49 -13.95
CA LEU A 513 -26.31 -23.31 -14.32
C LEU A 513 -26.24 -23.84 -15.75
N PHE A 514 -25.78 -23.03 -16.71
CA PHE A 514 -25.97 -23.32 -18.13
C PHE A 514 -24.67 -23.65 -18.86
N LEU A 515 -23.53 -23.04 -18.52
CA LEU A 515 -22.28 -23.20 -19.26
C LEU A 515 -21.25 -24.04 -18.52
N GLN A 516 -21.11 -23.88 -17.23
CA GLN A 516 -20.10 -24.53 -16.43
C GLN A 516 -20.10 -26.07 -16.55
N PRO A 517 -21.27 -26.78 -16.51
CA PRO A 517 -21.26 -28.23 -16.66
C PRO A 517 -20.65 -28.70 -17.97
N TRP A 518 -20.90 -27.97 -19.05
CA TRP A 518 -20.34 -28.26 -20.36
C TRP A 518 -18.83 -27.97 -20.42
N VAL A 519 -18.42 -26.82 -19.91
CA VAL A 519 -17.01 -26.44 -19.87
C VAL A 519 -16.22 -27.49 -19.11
N ARG A 520 -16.66 -27.90 -17.91
CA ARG A 520 -16.01 -28.90 -17.08
C ARG A 520 -15.98 -30.29 -17.72
N MET A 521 -16.99 -30.65 -18.47
CA MET A 521 -17.04 -31.94 -19.18
C MET A 521 -15.91 -32.06 -20.22
N TRP A 522 -15.55 -30.95 -20.86
CA TRP A 522 -14.49 -30.91 -21.89
C TRP A 522 -13.11 -30.54 -21.33
N SER A 523 -13.06 -29.99 -20.14
CA SER A 523 -11.82 -29.55 -19.52
C SER A 523 -11.12 -30.74 -18.83
N ASN A 524 -9.86 -30.91 -19.13
CA ASN A 524 -8.96 -31.87 -18.51
C ASN A 524 -7.54 -31.32 -18.50
N GLU A 525 -6.62 -31.99 -17.79
CA GLU A 525 -5.26 -31.48 -17.65
C GLU A 525 -4.53 -31.30 -18.98
N THR A 526 -4.82 -32.16 -19.99
CA THR A 526 -4.18 -32.05 -21.31
C THR A 526 -4.66 -30.79 -22.03
N THR A 527 -5.97 -30.57 -22.08
CA THR A 527 -6.54 -29.36 -22.72
C THR A 527 -6.11 -28.09 -22.00
N ALA A 528 -6.10 -28.11 -20.66
CA ALA A 528 -5.64 -27.00 -19.85
C ALA A 528 -4.15 -26.68 -20.09
N ASN A 529 -3.28 -27.69 -20.18
CA ASN A 529 -1.87 -27.49 -20.48
C ASN A 529 -1.64 -26.96 -21.89
N LEU A 530 -2.39 -27.43 -22.87
CA LEU A 530 -2.33 -26.88 -24.22
C LEU A 530 -2.71 -25.39 -24.24
N GLN A 531 -3.81 -25.02 -23.58
CA GLN A 531 -4.23 -23.62 -23.50
C GLN A 531 -3.16 -22.75 -22.82
N ARG A 532 -2.59 -23.23 -21.70
CA ARG A 532 -1.50 -22.53 -21.00
C ARG A 532 -0.30 -22.35 -21.91
N GLN A 533 0.13 -23.38 -22.63
CA GLN A 533 1.29 -23.32 -23.54
C GLN A 533 1.07 -22.36 -24.70
N PHE A 534 -0.14 -22.35 -25.29
CA PHE A 534 -0.47 -21.47 -26.40
C PHE A 534 -0.99 -20.09 -25.97
N HIS A 535 -0.99 -19.78 -24.67
CA HIS A 535 -1.23 -18.42 -24.23
C HIS A 535 -0.22 -17.46 -24.87
N PRO A 536 -0.63 -16.31 -25.45
CA PRO A 536 0.25 -15.42 -26.21
C PRO A 536 1.54 -15.06 -25.48
N LEU A 537 1.46 -14.75 -24.17
CA LEU A 537 2.63 -14.42 -23.35
C LEU A 537 3.62 -15.59 -23.17
N ARG A 538 3.17 -16.83 -23.25
CA ARG A 538 4.07 -18.00 -23.24
C ARG A 538 4.55 -18.36 -24.62
N ALA A 539 3.67 -18.33 -25.61
CA ALA A 539 3.99 -18.68 -26.98
C ALA A 539 5.14 -17.83 -27.54
N GLN A 540 5.11 -16.52 -27.33
CA GLN A 540 6.19 -15.64 -27.76
C GLN A 540 7.54 -15.95 -27.08
N ARG A 541 7.53 -16.50 -25.85
CA ARG A 541 8.77 -16.85 -25.14
C ARG A 541 9.37 -18.15 -25.66
N TRP A 542 8.61 -19.25 -25.69
CA TRP A 542 9.17 -20.50 -26.20
C TRP A 542 9.44 -20.44 -27.71
N ALA A 543 8.70 -19.66 -28.49
CA ALA A 543 8.95 -19.48 -29.92
C ALA A 543 10.27 -18.70 -30.19
N LEU A 544 10.66 -17.83 -29.25
CA LEU A 544 11.93 -17.09 -29.27
C LEU A 544 12.97 -17.73 -28.35
N SER A 545 13.10 -19.05 -28.35
CA SER A 545 14.10 -19.80 -27.57
C SER A 545 14.87 -20.77 -28.45
N ASP A 546 15.85 -21.47 -27.89
CA ASP A 546 16.59 -22.54 -28.57
C ASP A 546 15.72 -23.76 -28.93
N LEU A 547 14.48 -23.81 -28.52
CA LEU A 547 13.51 -24.76 -29.04
C LEU A 547 13.15 -24.49 -30.51
N ASN A 548 13.40 -23.27 -30.98
CA ASN A 548 13.20 -22.87 -32.36
C ASN A 548 14.50 -23.04 -33.17
N PRO A 549 14.60 -24.04 -34.03
CA PRO A 549 15.84 -24.30 -34.78
C PRO A 549 16.23 -23.17 -35.76
N TRP A 550 15.25 -22.34 -36.14
CA TRP A 550 15.52 -21.17 -37.01
C TRP A 550 16.32 -20.07 -36.32
N LEU A 551 16.46 -20.11 -34.99
CA LEU A 551 17.25 -19.16 -34.21
C LEU A 551 18.64 -19.69 -33.81
N ALA A 552 19.02 -20.90 -34.24
CA ALA A 552 20.30 -21.55 -33.87
C ALA A 552 21.55 -20.73 -34.25
N TRP A 553 21.46 -19.93 -35.31
CA TRP A 553 22.54 -19.06 -35.77
C TRP A 553 22.77 -17.81 -34.89
N LEU A 554 21.75 -17.42 -34.15
CA LEU A 554 21.67 -16.10 -33.48
C LEU A 554 22.68 -16.01 -32.30
N GLY A 555 22.83 -17.07 -31.50
CA GLY A 555 23.76 -17.10 -30.40
C GLY A 555 25.23 -16.90 -30.88
N PRO A 556 25.73 -17.74 -31.81
CA PRO A 556 27.08 -17.53 -32.38
C PRO A 556 27.24 -16.18 -33.06
N ALA A 557 26.24 -15.66 -33.74
CA ALA A 557 26.28 -14.33 -34.34
C ALA A 557 26.40 -13.22 -33.28
N ALA A 558 25.64 -13.30 -32.20
CA ALA A 558 25.71 -12.32 -31.12
C ALA A 558 27.05 -12.34 -30.37
N GLU A 559 27.65 -13.53 -30.18
CA GLU A 559 29.00 -13.66 -29.64
C GLU A 559 30.02 -13.00 -30.57
N ALA A 560 29.91 -13.22 -31.87
CA ALA A 560 30.81 -12.60 -32.86
C ALA A 560 30.65 -11.05 -32.88
N VAL A 561 29.41 -10.58 -32.75
CA VAL A 561 29.14 -9.13 -32.63
C VAL A 561 29.77 -8.59 -31.35
N ARG A 562 29.53 -9.17 -30.17
CA ARG A 562 30.10 -8.71 -28.89
C ARG A 562 31.64 -8.65 -28.92
N ALA A 563 32.29 -9.60 -29.60
CA ALA A 563 33.74 -9.67 -29.69
C ALA A 563 34.34 -8.58 -30.58
N LYS A 564 33.59 -8.05 -31.53
CA LYS A 564 34.06 -7.10 -32.55
C LYS A 564 33.23 -5.83 -32.62
N ARG A 565 32.35 -5.62 -31.66
CA ARG A 565 31.40 -4.51 -31.70
C ARG A 565 32.17 -3.19 -31.76
N HIS A 566 31.88 -2.46 -32.76
CA HIS A 566 32.33 -1.10 -32.95
C HIS A 566 31.21 -0.18 -32.43
N ALA A 567 30.94 -0.26 -31.13
CA ALA A 567 30.03 0.68 -30.55
C ALA A 567 30.57 2.08 -30.81
N GLU A 568 30.04 2.76 -31.80
CA GLU A 568 30.21 4.20 -31.91
C GLU A 568 29.54 4.75 -30.66
N VAL A 569 30.41 5.03 -29.67
CA VAL A 569 30.08 5.60 -28.43
C VAL A 569 29.20 6.83 -28.69
N HIS A 570 27.88 6.68 -28.53
CA HIS A 570 26.91 7.74 -28.29
C HIS A 570 27.14 9.09 -29.01
N GLU A 571 27.72 9.11 -30.20
CA GLU A 571 27.63 10.32 -31.02
C GLU A 571 26.17 10.40 -31.49
N GLU A 572 25.48 11.46 -31.07
CA GLU A 572 24.18 11.88 -31.58
C GLU A 572 24.33 12.17 -33.07
N THR A 573 24.20 11.11 -33.89
CA THR A 573 24.20 11.28 -35.33
C THR A 573 22.80 11.65 -35.81
N PRO A 574 22.63 12.48 -36.85
CA PRO A 574 21.32 12.84 -37.36
C PRO A 574 20.42 11.65 -37.68
N LEU A 575 20.97 10.50 -38.08
CA LEU A 575 20.24 9.27 -38.34
C LEU A 575 19.71 8.62 -37.05
N ARG A 576 20.47 8.68 -35.96
CA ARG A 576 20.05 8.15 -34.67
C ARG A 576 18.98 9.04 -34.03
N GLU A 577 19.10 10.34 -34.17
CA GLU A 577 18.06 11.28 -33.75
C GLU A 577 16.74 11.07 -34.50
N PHE A 578 16.84 10.79 -35.81
CA PHE A 578 15.65 10.45 -36.61
C PHE A 578 15.05 9.09 -36.20
N GLU A 579 15.87 8.13 -35.80
CA GLU A 579 15.45 6.84 -35.21
C GLU A 579 14.69 7.08 -33.91
N HIS A 580 15.25 7.90 -33.00
CA HIS A 580 14.61 8.28 -31.73
C HIS A 580 13.29 9.04 -31.96
N TYR A 581 13.27 9.97 -32.92
CA TYR A 581 12.06 10.66 -33.32
C TYR A 581 10.98 9.69 -33.81
N GLY A 582 11.35 8.74 -34.68
CA GLY A 582 10.42 7.72 -35.16
C GLY A 582 9.89 6.83 -34.05
N SER A 583 10.73 6.45 -33.10
CA SER A 583 10.37 5.69 -31.91
C SER A 583 9.38 6.47 -31.02
N GLU A 584 9.68 7.74 -30.74
CA GLU A 584 8.81 8.61 -29.95
C GLU A 584 7.44 8.79 -30.59
N MET A 585 7.40 8.95 -31.92
CA MET A 585 6.14 9.05 -32.65
C MET A 585 5.30 7.80 -32.58
N PHE A 586 5.96 6.62 -32.66
CA PHE A 586 5.26 5.36 -32.52
C PHE A 586 4.72 5.15 -31.10
N SER A 587 5.53 5.44 -30.08
CA SER A 587 5.13 5.43 -28.67
C SER A 587 3.94 6.36 -28.42
N ALA A 588 4.03 7.61 -28.86
CA ALA A 588 2.94 8.60 -28.74
C ALA A 588 1.64 8.12 -29.42
N SER A 589 1.75 7.43 -30.55
CA SER A 589 0.59 6.88 -31.26
C SER A 589 -0.08 5.75 -30.47
N LEU A 590 0.70 4.91 -29.79
CA LEU A 590 0.18 3.87 -28.91
C LEU A 590 -0.47 4.44 -27.64
N ASP A 591 0.09 5.51 -27.09
CA ASP A 591 -0.53 6.23 -25.96
C ASP A 591 -1.84 6.91 -26.37
N PHE A 592 -1.88 7.51 -27.55
CA PHE A 592 -3.12 8.07 -28.10
C PHE A 592 -4.17 6.98 -28.31
N TYR A 593 -3.78 5.83 -28.90
CA TYR A 593 -4.66 4.67 -29.03
C TYR A 593 -5.20 4.22 -27.68
N ARG A 594 -4.33 4.09 -26.66
CA ARG A 594 -4.73 3.74 -25.29
C ARG A 594 -5.78 4.71 -24.75
N ALA A 595 -5.48 6.02 -24.81
CA ALA A 595 -6.36 7.05 -24.27
C ALA A 595 -7.74 7.04 -24.94
N MET A 596 -7.79 6.88 -26.26
CA MET A 596 -9.05 6.79 -27.00
C MET A 596 -9.82 5.50 -26.72
N ARG A 597 -9.14 4.35 -26.69
CA ARG A 597 -9.73 3.06 -26.31
C ARG A 597 -10.37 3.14 -24.91
N ASP A 598 -9.64 3.67 -23.95
CA ASP A 598 -10.10 3.78 -22.58
C ASP A 598 -11.28 4.74 -22.47
N ALA A 599 -11.22 5.90 -23.13
CA ALA A 599 -12.34 6.86 -23.17
C ALA A 599 -13.62 6.25 -23.77
N MET A 600 -13.50 5.54 -24.88
CA MET A 600 -14.64 4.87 -25.54
C MET A 600 -15.21 3.75 -24.67
N THR A 601 -14.35 2.93 -24.07
CA THR A 601 -14.77 1.82 -23.21
C THR A 601 -15.47 2.32 -21.95
N GLU A 602 -14.91 3.34 -21.29
CA GLU A 602 -15.51 3.96 -20.10
C GLU A 602 -16.85 4.63 -20.44
N SER A 603 -16.91 5.35 -21.57
CA SER A 603 -18.16 5.97 -22.01
C SER A 603 -19.25 4.94 -22.25
N ALA A 604 -18.94 3.82 -22.90
CA ALA A 604 -19.89 2.72 -23.12
C ALA A 604 -20.31 2.08 -21.78
N PHE A 605 -19.36 1.86 -20.88
CA PHE A 605 -19.61 1.29 -19.55
C PHE A 605 -20.56 2.16 -18.72
N PHE A 606 -20.24 3.44 -18.57
CA PHE A 606 -21.09 4.35 -17.79
C PHE A 606 -22.42 4.65 -18.44
N SER A 607 -22.52 4.66 -19.78
CA SER A 607 -23.80 4.72 -20.46
C SER A 607 -24.68 3.52 -20.12
N PHE A 608 -24.13 2.33 -20.10
CA PHE A 608 -24.91 1.11 -19.85
C PHE A 608 -25.23 0.97 -18.35
N TYR A 609 -24.21 0.89 -17.49
CA TYR A 609 -24.39 0.60 -16.07
C TYR A 609 -24.95 1.79 -15.28
N GLY A 610 -24.65 3.03 -15.68
CA GLY A 610 -25.27 4.22 -15.08
C GLY A 610 -26.77 4.26 -15.29
N ASN A 611 -27.23 3.98 -16.51
CA ASN A 611 -28.66 3.90 -16.81
C ASN A 611 -29.33 2.70 -16.13
N LEU A 612 -28.66 1.54 -16.12
CA LEU A 612 -29.17 0.35 -15.43
C LEU A 612 -29.38 0.60 -13.95
N TYR A 613 -28.42 1.22 -13.28
CA TYR A 613 -28.52 1.59 -11.87
C TYR A 613 -29.70 2.54 -11.61
N THR A 614 -29.92 3.53 -12.48
CA THR A 614 -30.99 4.50 -12.35
C THR A 614 -32.37 3.85 -12.48
N VAL A 615 -32.52 2.90 -13.39
CA VAL A 615 -33.78 2.19 -13.60
C VAL A 615 -34.10 1.26 -12.42
N GLU A 616 -33.08 0.64 -11.84
CA GLU A 616 -33.26 -0.38 -10.81
C GLU A 616 -33.60 0.20 -9.43
N ARG A 617 -33.00 1.34 -9.05
CA ARG A 617 -33.13 1.91 -7.70
C ARG A 617 -34.20 3.00 -7.55
N GLY A 618 -34.69 3.60 -8.62
CA GLY A 618 -35.72 4.64 -8.53
C GLY A 618 -35.36 5.78 -7.55
N GLU A 619 -36.29 6.11 -6.64
CA GLU A 619 -36.09 7.16 -5.62
C GLU A 619 -35.22 6.73 -4.42
N GLU A 620 -35.01 5.43 -4.21
CA GLU A 620 -34.17 4.92 -3.11
C GLU A 620 -32.67 5.11 -3.33
N ALA A 621 -32.28 5.57 -4.51
CA ALA A 621 -30.88 5.94 -4.83
C ALA A 621 -30.46 7.26 -4.15
N GLN A 622 -30.83 7.45 -2.88
CA GLN A 622 -30.26 8.53 -2.10
C GLN A 622 -28.79 8.22 -1.80
N ALA A 623 -27.96 9.21 -2.09
CA ALA A 623 -26.55 9.20 -1.77
C ALA A 623 -26.31 8.61 -0.36
N ARG A 624 -25.25 7.80 -0.22
CA ARG A 624 -24.63 7.62 1.11
C ARG A 624 -24.61 9.00 1.76
N PRO A 625 -25.14 9.17 2.99
CA PRO A 625 -25.19 10.48 3.57
C PRO A 625 -23.77 11.05 3.54
N ALA A 626 -23.59 12.13 2.78
CA ALA A 626 -22.47 13.01 3.01
C ALA A 626 -22.45 13.27 4.51
N ALA A 627 -21.28 13.14 5.14
CA ALA A 627 -21.15 13.35 6.58
C ALA A 627 -21.99 14.58 6.94
N ALA A 628 -22.97 14.37 7.79
CA ALA A 628 -23.99 15.38 8.06
C ALA A 628 -23.27 16.68 8.44
N ALA A 629 -23.56 17.77 7.73
CA ALA A 629 -23.13 19.11 8.08
C ALA A 629 -23.86 19.54 9.37
N GLY A 630 -23.59 18.86 10.49
CA GLY A 630 -24.09 19.11 11.82
C GLY A 630 -22.95 19.58 12.74
N ASP A 631 -23.30 20.06 13.92
CA ASP A 631 -22.27 20.35 14.93
C ASP A 631 -21.51 19.03 15.24
N PRO A 632 -20.18 18.99 15.12
CA PRO A 632 -19.41 17.81 15.49
C PRO A 632 -19.66 17.30 16.92
N ARG A 633 -20.17 18.15 17.83
CA ARG A 633 -20.59 17.76 19.19
C ARG A 633 -21.75 16.78 19.20
N ASP A 634 -22.55 16.72 18.14
CA ASP A 634 -23.66 15.78 18.00
C ASP A 634 -23.20 14.36 17.60
N LEU A 635 -21.96 14.22 17.18
CA LEU A 635 -21.36 12.91 16.85
C LEU A 635 -21.35 12.00 18.09
N PRO A 636 -21.75 10.73 17.98
CA PRO A 636 -21.84 9.81 19.13
C PRO A 636 -20.54 9.77 19.94
N TYR A 637 -19.40 9.61 19.30
CA TYR A 637 -18.08 9.54 19.95
C TYR A 637 -17.68 10.82 20.68
N VAL A 638 -18.08 11.98 20.16
CA VAL A 638 -17.82 13.27 20.82
C VAL A 638 -18.73 13.40 22.04
N ARG A 639 -19.99 13.08 21.89
CA ARG A 639 -20.98 13.13 22.98
C ARG A 639 -20.62 12.20 24.14
N ASP A 640 -20.21 10.96 23.79
CA ASP A 640 -19.79 9.97 24.78
C ASP A 640 -18.52 10.41 25.51
N ALA A 641 -17.50 10.93 24.79
CA ALA A 641 -16.29 11.47 25.39
C ALA A 641 -16.56 12.68 26.29
N LEU A 642 -17.46 13.59 25.88
CA LEU A 642 -17.82 14.75 26.72
C LEU A 642 -18.64 14.33 27.96
N ALA A 643 -19.49 13.32 27.85
CA ALA A 643 -20.25 12.79 28.97
C ALA A 643 -19.36 12.14 30.05
N SER A 644 -18.29 11.44 29.61
CA SER A 644 -17.31 10.78 30.50
C SER A 644 -16.18 11.70 30.99
N MET A 645 -16.29 13.00 30.78
CA MET A 645 -15.22 13.98 31.08
C MET A 645 -14.72 13.95 32.53
N THR A 646 -15.55 13.59 33.47
CA THR A 646 -15.19 13.50 34.90
C THR A 646 -14.88 12.07 35.38
N GLU A 647 -14.95 11.11 34.49
CA GLU A 647 -14.69 9.69 34.77
C GLU A 647 -13.24 9.32 34.48
N GLY A 648 -12.68 8.40 35.27
CA GLY A 648 -11.32 7.93 35.09
C GLY A 648 -10.41 8.26 36.27
N GLY A 649 -9.11 8.26 36.01
CA GLY A 649 -8.09 8.49 37.05
C GLY A 649 -6.80 9.09 36.49
N TYR A 650 -5.67 8.64 37.01
CA TYR A 650 -4.33 9.12 36.63
C TYR A 650 -4.08 8.97 35.11
N THR A 651 -4.53 7.88 34.53
CA THR A 651 -4.33 7.61 33.10
C THR A 651 -4.98 8.67 32.21
N GLU A 652 -6.25 8.96 32.46
CA GLU A 652 -7.03 9.98 31.75
C GLU A 652 -6.48 11.38 32.02
N ALA A 653 -6.09 11.67 33.27
CA ALA A 653 -5.49 12.93 33.65
C ALA A 653 -4.16 13.19 32.93
N LEU A 654 -3.28 12.20 32.87
CA LEU A 654 -2.01 12.28 32.12
C LEU A 654 -2.24 12.53 30.65
N ALA A 655 -3.15 11.76 30.02
CA ALA A 655 -3.51 11.94 28.62
C ALA A 655 -4.08 13.35 28.35
N ARG A 656 -4.99 13.83 29.23
CA ARG A 656 -5.60 15.17 29.14
C ARG A 656 -4.56 16.28 29.27
N ALA A 657 -3.67 16.19 30.25
CA ALA A 657 -2.58 17.15 30.45
C ALA A 657 -1.68 17.19 29.19
N ALA A 658 -1.32 16.03 28.65
CA ALA A 658 -0.54 15.94 27.40
C ALA A 658 -1.27 16.58 26.20
N CYS A 659 -2.59 16.40 26.09
CA CYS A 659 -3.39 17.01 25.02
C CYS A 659 -3.55 18.53 25.19
N LEU A 660 -3.64 19.04 26.43
CA LEU A 660 -3.66 20.47 26.74
C LEU A 660 -2.32 21.16 26.39
N LEU A 661 -1.21 20.43 26.52
CA LEU A 661 0.14 20.90 26.19
C LEU A 661 0.54 20.67 24.74
N ALA A 662 -0.29 19.99 23.94
CA ALA A 662 0.01 19.68 22.53
C ALA A 662 0.01 20.93 21.65
N ARG A 663 0.96 21.03 20.74
CA ARG A 663 0.99 22.07 19.68
C ARG A 663 0.05 21.68 18.56
N ARG A 664 -1.16 22.21 18.58
CA ARG A 664 -2.16 21.94 17.57
C ARG A 664 -1.90 22.73 16.30
N GLY A 665 -2.13 22.09 15.15
CA GLY A 665 -2.01 22.72 13.82
C GLY A 665 -0.58 22.88 13.31
N GLU A 666 0.45 22.60 14.11
CA GLU A 666 1.83 22.58 13.66
C GLU A 666 2.20 21.21 13.10
N PRO A 667 3.03 21.11 12.03
CA PRO A 667 3.62 19.85 11.61
C PRO A 667 4.41 19.19 12.76
N LEU A 668 4.31 17.88 12.87
CA LEU A 668 5.02 17.06 13.84
C LEU A 668 6.29 16.49 13.18
N PRO A 669 7.51 17.02 13.46
CA PRO A 669 8.74 16.45 12.93
C PRO A 669 9.00 15.04 13.48
N LEU A 670 9.60 14.16 12.69
CA LEU A 670 9.97 12.81 13.10
C LEU A 670 10.90 12.84 14.33
N ALA A 671 11.84 13.79 14.39
CA ALA A 671 12.74 13.95 15.54
C ALA A 671 11.96 14.19 16.85
N ARG A 672 10.87 14.96 16.82
CA ARG A 672 10.02 15.18 18.00
C ARG A 672 9.25 13.90 18.39
N LEU A 673 8.86 13.10 17.41
CA LEU A 673 8.20 11.84 17.66
C LEU A 673 9.18 10.82 18.28
N ALA A 674 10.40 10.75 17.76
CA ALA A 674 11.48 9.93 18.31
C ALA A 674 11.80 10.35 19.76
N LEU A 675 11.93 11.65 20.03
CA LEU A 675 12.12 12.15 21.39
C LEU A 675 10.98 11.71 22.33
N ARG A 676 9.71 11.78 21.88
CA ARG A 676 8.59 11.30 22.70
C ARG A 676 8.69 9.81 23.00
N HIS A 677 9.14 9.03 22.04
CA HIS A 677 9.33 7.59 22.21
C HIS A 677 10.44 7.27 23.22
N GLU A 678 11.56 8.00 23.17
CA GLU A 678 12.66 7.89 24.15
C GLU A 678 12.23 8.31 25.55
N LEU A 679 11.60 9.48 25.67
CA LEU A 679 11.08 9.95 26.95
C LEU A 679 10.07 8.97 27.57
N ALA A 680 9.23 8.34 26.75
CA ALA A 680 8.30 7.33 27.23
C ALA A 680 9.00 6.10 27.81
N LYS A 681 10.16 5.71 27.28
CA LYS A 681 10.99 4.62 27.86
C LYS A 681 11.64 5.05 29.15
N ASP A 682 12.28 6.23 29.20
CA ASP A 682 13.04 6.72 30.35
C ASP A 682 12.13 7.03 31.54
N TYR A 683 10.93 7.52 31.29
CA TYR A 683 9.94 7.87 32.32
C TYR A 683 8.80 6.83 32.43
N ALA A 684 9.05 5.56 32.04
CA ALA A 684 8.06 4.49 32.08
C ALA A 684 7.36 4.27 33.41
N ALA A 685 8.05 4.58 34.55
CA ALA A 685 7.48 4.49 35.89
C ALA A 685 6.30 5.47 36.14
N TYR A 686 6.24 6.55 35.39
CA TYR A 686 5.15 7.55 35.44
C TYR A 686 4.03 7.26 34.45
N LEU A 687 4.26 6.37 33.49
CA LEU A 687 3.26 6.05 32.46
C LEU A 687 2.34 4.93 32.94
N PRO A 688 1.08 4.93 32.46
CA PRO A 688 0.16 3.84 32.76
C PRO A 688 0.64 2.53 32.10
N GLN A 689 0.51 1.44 32.85
CA GLN A 689 0.83 0.09 32.36
C GLN A 689 -0.36 -0.48 31.59
N LEU A 690 -0.60 0.06 30.39
CA LEU A 690 -1.68 -0.34 29.49
C LEU A 690 -1.12 -0.85 28.16
N PRO A 691 -1.84 -1.80 27.50
CA PRO A 691 -1.56 -2.11 26.11
C PRO A 691 -1.57 -0.84 25.23
N GLY A 692 -0.69 -0.78 24.23
CA GLY A 692 -0.52 0.42 23.42
C GLY A 692 -1.78 0.89 22.70
N ASP A 693 -2.65 -0.04 22.27
CA ASP A 693 -3.95 0.28 21.68
C ASP A 693 -4.93 0.90 22.68
N GLN A 694 -4.96 0.41 23.92
CA GLN A 694 -5.81 0.98 24.98
C GLN A 694 -5.31 2.38 25.37
N TRP A 695 -3.99 2.55 25.49
CA TRP A 695 -3.42 3.87 25.77
C TRP A 695 -3.75 4.87 24.65
N ARG A 696 -3.70 4.45 23.39
CA ARG A 696 -4.12 5.33 22.28
C ARG A 696 -5.60 5.68 22.33
N ARG A 697 -6.49 4.75 22.71
CA ARG A 697 -7.92 5.05 22.89
C ARG A 697 -8.13 6.14 23.95
N VAL A 698 -7.54 5.98 25.12
CA VAL A 698 -7.63 7.01 26.18
C VAL A 698 -7.12 8.36 25.68
N ARG A 699 -5.98 8.38 24.98
CA ARG A 699 -5.45 9.63 24.38
C ARG A 699 -6.43 10.25 23.39
N GLY A 700 -7.06 9.45 22.56
CA GLY A 700 -8.03 9.91 21.56
C GLY A 700 -9.28 10.52 22.19
N GLU A 701 -9.83 9.87 23.20
CA GLU A 701 -10.97 10.40 23.96
C GLU A 701 -10.63 11.72 24.67
N GLN A 702 -9.51 11.78 25.37
CA GLN A 702 -9.05 13.00 26.03
C GLN A 702 -8.73 14.13 25.03
N GLU A 703 -8.25 13.79 23.84
CA GLU A 703 -8.04 14.79 22.79
C GLU A 703 -9.36 15.36 22.27
N ILE A 704 -10.40 14.53 22.09
CA ILE A 704 -11.75 14.98 21.75
C ILE A 704 -12.27 15.95 22.81
N ILE A 705 -12.16 15.60 24.08
CA ILE A 705 -12.59 16.48 25.20
C ILE A 705 -11.87 17.83 25.13
N VAL A 706 -10.54 17.83 25.03
CA VAL A 706 -9.74 19.05 24.99
C VAL A 706 -9.97 19.86 23.71
N ARG A 707 -10.37 19.23 22.63
CA ARG A 707 -10.66 19.89 21.35
C ARG A 707 -11.96 20.68 21.40
N TYR A 708 -13.00 20.08 21.96
CA TYR A 708 -14.34 20.66 21.93
C TYR A 708 -14.68 21.47 23.17
N GLU A 709 -14.11 21.12 24.34
CA GLU A 709 -14.37 21.80 25.61
C GLU A 709 -13.06 22.06 26.42
N PRO A 710 -12.10 22.86 25.89
CA PRO A 710 -10.77 23.01 26.47
C PRO A 710 -10.80 23.60 27.89
N GLU A 711 -11.74 24.51 28.18
CA GLU A 711 -11.86 25.14 29.50
C GLU A 711 -12.42 24.15 30.53
N GLN A 712 -13.42 23.38 30.14
CA GLN A 712 -14.01 22.36 31.02
C GLN A 712 -13.04 21.20 31.23
N ALA A 713 -12.25 20.83 30.18
CA ALA A 713 -11.20 19.82 30.28
C ALA A 713 -10.17 20.18 31.35
N LEU A 714 -9.76 21.44 31.44
CA LEU A 714 -8.86 21.93 32.50
C LEU A 714 -9.58 21.98 33.86
N ALA A 715 -10.80 22.49 33.93
CA ALA A 715 -11.56 22.62 35.16
C ALA A 715 -11.90 21.26 35.81
N THR A 716 -12.10 20.22 35.00
CA THR A 716 -12.42 18.87 35.48
C THR A 716 -11.17 18.00 35.76
N LEU A 717 -9.97 18.47 35.40
CA LEU A 717 -8.73 17.72 35.66
C LEU A 717 -8.54 17.31 37.14
N PRO A 718 -8.84 18.16 38.16
CA PRO A 718 -8.76 17.77 39.56
C PRO A 718 -9.68 16.60 39.95
N HIS A 719 -10.79 16.38 39.25
CA HIS A 719 -11.69 15.25 39.54
C HIS A 719 -11.04 13.90 39.17
N LEU A 720 -10.28 13.88 38.10
CA LEU A 720 -9.53 12.68 37.69
C LEU A 720 -8.38 12.35 38.63
N LEU A 721 -7.86 13.36 39.32
CA LEU A 721 -6.75 13.27 40.29
C LEU A 721 -7.26 13.45 41.73
N ALA A 722 -8.28 12.65 42.09
CA ALA A 722 -8.83 12.71 43.44
C ALA A 722 -7.79 12.27 44.50
N ASP A 723 -6.92 11.28 44.15
CA ASP A 723 -5.82 10.85 44.99
C ASP A 723 -4.69 11.89 44.99
N PRO A 724 -4.26 12.38 46.17
CA PRO A 724 -3.11 13.28 46.28
C PRO A 724 -1.81 12.70 45.70
N GLN A 725 -1.60 11.38 45.79
CA GLN A 725 -0.40 10.73 45.24
C GLN A 725 -0.36 10.83 43.72
N ASP A 726 -1.51 10.71 43.06
CA ASP A 726 -1.61 10.87 41.61
C ASP A 726 -1.33 12.32 41.17
N ARG A 727 -1.74 13.30 41.94
CA ARG A 727 -1.40 14.73 41.74
C ARG A 727 0.11 14.97 41.85
N GLU A 728 0.72 14.46 42.92
CA GLU A 728 2.17 14.57 43.14
C GLU A 728 2.93 13.90 41.99
N LYS A 729 2.53 12.68 41.60
CA LYS A 729 3.13 11.92 40.49
C LYS A 729 3.08 12.67 39.17
N LEU A 730 1.94 13.29 38.84
CA LEU A 730 1.79 14.05 37.58
C LEU A 730 2.67 15.31 37.60
N LEU A 731 2.70 16.04 38.72
CA LEU A 731 3.48 17.26 38.86
C LEU A 731 5.00 16.97 38.87
N GLU A 732 5.41 15.89 39.54
CA GLU A 732 6.81 15.41 39.52
C GLU A 732 7.26 15.05 38.10
N LEU A 733 6.42 14.32 37.33
CA LEU A 733 6.74 14.03 35.95
C LEU A 733 6.91 15.31 35.12
N ALA A 734 6.02 16.29 35.30
CA ALA A 734 6.09 17.56 34.59
C ALA A 734 7.38 18.34 34.94
N GLU A 735 7.83 18.32 36.19
CA GLU A 735 9.10 18.93 36.58
C GLU A 735 10.30 18.21 35.98
N LYS A 736 10.33 16.89 36.07
CA LYS A 736 11.42 16.09 35.48
C LYS A 736 11.53 16.27 33.98
N LEU A 737 10.39 16.38 33.27
CA LEU A 737 10.39 16.65 31.84
C LEU A 737 10.90 18.05 31.49
N LEU A 738 10.60 19.07 32.31
CA LEU A 738 11.15 20.43 32.12
C LEU A 738 12.66 20.51 32.39
N ASP A 739 13.16 19.69 33.31
CA ASP A 739 14.59 19.61 33.63
C ASP A 739 15.38 18.75 32.66
N ASP A 740 14.72 17.94 31.84
CA ASP A 740 15.38 17.11 30.83
C ASP A 740 15.99 17.98 29.73
N LYS A 741 17.28 17.83 29.48
CA LYS A 741 18.03 18.63 28.48
C LYS A 741 17.45 18.51 27.09
N ARG A 742 16.99 17.32 26.69
CA ARG A 742 16.38 17.08 25.38
C ARG A 742 15.08 17.87 25.20
N VAL A 743 14.29 18.00 26.27
CA VAL A 743 13.05 18.81 26.23
C VAL A 743 13.38 20.30 26.18
N GLN A 744 14.44 20.73 26.94
CA GLN A 744 14.90 22.10 26.88
C GLN A 744 15.45 22.49 25.51
N GLU A 745 16.22 21.61 24.87
CA GLU A 745 16.72 21.79 23.49
C GLU A 745 15.60 21.82 22.48
N ALA A 746 14.53 21.01 22.65
CA ALA A 746 13.34 21.02 21.82
C ALA A 746 12.50 22.33 21.97
N GLY A 747 12.78 23.15 22.98
CA GLY A 747 12.24 24.48 23.18
C GLY A 747 10.74 24.50 23.46
N PRO A 748 10.28 24.34 24.72
CA PRO A 748 8.86 24.50 25.04
C PRO A 748 8.41 25.94 24.73
N THR A 749 7.24 26.09 24.13
CA THR A 749 6.68 27.41 23.75
C THR A 749 6.15 28.14 25.00
N ALA A 750 6.08 29.46 24.93
CA ALA A 750 5.47 30.27 25.99
C ALA A 750 4.02 29.86 26.29
N ALA A 751 3.26 29.44 25.25
CA ALA A 751 1.90 28.93 25.40
C ALA A 751 1.86 27.62 26.19
N GLN A 752 2.81 26.70 25.96
CA GLN A 752 2.92 25.45 26.71
C GLN A 752 3.29 25.69 28.18
N LEU A 753 4.24 26.58 28.42
CA LEU A 753 4.62 26.95 29.81
C LEU A 753 3.45 27.60 30.55
N SER A 754 2.74 28.53 29.89
CA SER A 754 1.54 29.16 30.49
C SER A 754 0.43 28.13 30.76
N MET A 755 0.22 27.16 29.88
CA MET A 755 -0.76 26.09 30.12
C MET A 755 -0.34 25.17 31.24
N LEU A 756 0.94 24.86 31.36
CA LEU A 756 1.46 24.06 32.46
C LEU A 756 1.26 24.79 33.80
N ASP A 757 1.47 26.10 33.87
CA ASP A 757 1.20 26.90 35.08
C ASP A 757 -0.29 26.89 35.45
N LYS A 758 -1.19 26.91 34.47
CA LYS A 758 -2.63 26.73 34.71
C LYS A 758 -2.96 25.34 35.25
N ILE A 759 -2.36 24.27 34.68
CA ILE A 759 -2.52 22.91 35.19
C ILE A 759 -2.02 22.83 36.65
N ARG A 760 -0.83 23.35 36.92
CA ARG A 760 -0.29 23.39 38.30
C ARG A 760 -1.21 24.13 39.27
N SER A 761 -1.75 25.27 38.85
CA SER A 761 -2.65 26.07 39.66
C SER A 761 -3.99 25.40 39.93
N SER A 762 -4.46 24.55 39.01
CA SER A 762 -5.70 23.77 39.16
C SER A 762 -5.55 22.55 40.09
N LEU A 763 -4.30 22.14 40.41
CA LEU A 763 -3.98 20.95 41.21
C LEU A 763 -3.25 21.36 42.51
N PRO A 764 -3.93 22.02 43.48
CA PRO A 764 -3.27 22.40 44.75
C PRO A 764 -2.83 21.15 45.49
N LEU A 765 -1.54 21.06 45.81
CA LEU A 765 -1.05 20.10 46.79
C LEU A 765 -1.48 20.62 48.17
N GLU A 766 -2.28 19.84 48.90
CA GLU A 766 -2.49 20.12 50.32
C GLU A 766 -1.12 20.01 51.05
N ARG A 767 -0.57 21.16 51.42
CA ARG A 767 0.59 21.15 52.30
C ARG A 767 0.14 20.50 53.62
N THR A 768 0.53 19.25 53.86
CA THR A 768 0.42 18.65 55.16
C THR A 768 1.09 19.61 56.14
N PRO A 769 0.36 20.17 57.13
CA PRO A 769 1.00 21.07 58.11
C PRO A 769 2.07 20.25 58.82
N ALA A 770 3.28 20.77 58.80
CA ALA A 770 4.39 20.20 59.56
C ALA A 770 3.95 20.00 61.00
N VAL A 771 3.79 18.76 61.42
CA VAL A 771 3.52 18.43 62.84
C VAL A 771 4.70 18.97 63.64
N ARG A 772 4.50 20.12 64.30
CA ARG A 772 5.37 20.56 65.35
C ARG A 772 5.31 19.53 66.47
N THR A 773 6.33 18.70 66.57
CA THR A 773 6.62 17.89 67.75
C THR A 773 6.87 18.81 68.95
N VAL A 774 5.82 19.07 69.73
CA VAL A 774 5.96 19.51 71.08
C VAL A 774 6.14 18.25 71.91
N GLY A 775 7.38 18.13 72.43
CA GLY A 775 7.67 17.05 73.35
C GLY A 775 6.90 17.25 74.68
N ALA A 776 6.26 16.21 75.13
CA ALA A 776 5.91 15.97 76.51
C ALA A 776 6.00 14.45 76.73
N MET A 777 7.04 14.19 77.63
CA MET A 777 7.14 12.90 78.28
C MET A 777 5.89 12.67 79.10
N HIS A 778 5.26 11.50 79.01
CA HIS A 778 4.56 10.85 80.12
C HIS A 778 4.59 9.35 80.01
N GLU A 779 4.76 8.74 81.10
CA GLU A 779 5.09 7.42 81.53
C GLU A 779 4.14 6.30 80.98
N VAL A 780 4.79 5.14 80.79
CA VAL A 780 4.24 3.80 80.59
C VAL A 780 3.44 3.33 81.81
N PRO A 781 2.38 2.59 81.67
CA PRO A 781 2.29 1.35 82.45
C PRO A 781 2.00 0.10 81.61
N GLU A 782 2.52 -0.96 82.14
CA GLU A 782 2.64 -2.34 81.74
C GLU A 782 1.35 -3.04 81.26
N ALA A 783 1.59 -4.03 80.52
CA ALA A 783 0.64 -5.04 80.01
C ALA A 783 0.04 -5.94 81.09
N PRO A 784 -1.00 -6.69 80.73
CA PRO A 784 -0.84 -8.14 80.99
C PRO A 784 -1.20 -9.00 79.74
N ALA A 785 -0.55 -10.14 79.89
CA ALA A 785 -0.33 -11.23 78.93
C ALA A 785 -1.55 -12.06 78.45
N ALA A 786 -1.38 -12.53 77.26
CA ALA A 786 -1.61 -13.83 76.69
C ALA A 786 -2.92 -14.61 77.04
N ARG A 787 -3.58 -15.00 75.99
CA ARG A 787 -4.04 -16.39 75.88
C ARG A 787 -3.97 -16.90 74.42
N VAL A 788 -3.38 -18.12 74.37
CA VAL A 788 -3.10 -18.94 73.21
C VAL A 788 -4.27 -19.87 72.86
N ALA A 789 -4.42 -20.10 71.57
CA ALA A 789 -4.88 -21.36 70.91
C ALA A 789 -6.38 -21.67 70.83
N PRO A 790 -6.79 -22.61 69.92
CA PRO A 790 -6.01 -23.42 68.97
C PRO A 790 -6.59 -23.49 67.52
N ASP A 791 -5.77 -24.17 66.67
CA ASP A 791 -6.05 -24.72 65.35
C ASP A 791 -7.41 -25.40 65.17
N LEU A 792 -7.90 -25.29 63.94
CA LEU A 792 -8.61 -26.40 63.28
C LEU A 792 -8.30 -26.42 61.80
N LYS A 793 -7.70 -27.51 61.41
CA LYS A 793 -7.47 -28.02 60.08
C LYS A 793 -8.79 -28.47 59.44
N GLU A 794 -8.73 -28.49 58.09
CA GLU A 794 -9.33 -29.47 57.14
C GLU A 794 -10.77 -29.23 56.67
N ALA A 795 -10.75 -29.27 55.36
CA ALA A 795 -11.56 -30.05 54.41
C ALA A 795 -12.50 -29.23 53.54
N SER A 796 -12.25 -29.08 52.33
CA SER A 796 -12.48 -29.83 51.09
C SER A 796 -12.37 -28.91 49.87
#